data_0a60ec8eaa38e804807417aa63319f6c
#
_entry.id   0a60ec8eaa38e804807417aa63319f6c
#
_cell.length_a   1.000
_cell.length_b   1.000
_cell.length_c   1.000
_cell.angle_alpha   90.00
_cell.angle_beta   90.00
_cell.angle_gamma   90.00
#
_symmetry.space_group_name_H-M   'P 1'
#
loop_
_entity.id
_entity.type
_entity.pdbx_description
1 polymer ?
#
loop_
_entity_poly.entity_id
_entity_poly.type
_entity_poly.pdbx_seq_one_letter_code
_entity_poly.pdbx_strand_id
1 'polypeptide(L)'
;MTNPLIDQGSLLNWPAIKTEHITPALDELLAKASDAVAKVTAPETPATWSDVVDPLEQALEKLSRAWSAVGHLSGVMDSEALREAYNANLPRMTQFYIELSQNEALFAKYKAIESSEGFAALSEGCQRIIKREIRDFRLSGAELAPEPKARLKALGQQDAAESHKFSENLLDATNAFTLDVDNVSELDGIPADVIDMYAAEAKAAGLEGKWRISLHMPSYLPAMQYANSASLREKLHRAYSTRASEFGPAERDNTPLIRSLLRNRREEALLLGFKNYAEVSLVPKMADSPAAVEAFLTELAQKARAKGLADWEEVKAFAKEKLNLDEVHPWDVAWVSESLRRAKYAYSDHEVKRYFTLPAVFNGMFRLVEKLFDVRINEDSAPVWHDDVKLWRISDASGNLIARFYTDLYARASKRGGAWMDSDTTYCVLPDGSVRTPVAFLVCNFSHPVGDKPALLTHDDVTTLFHEFGHGLHHMLSRVPQAQLSGINGVEWDAVEMPSQFMENWAWNYDTLKTLSSHVDTGEVLPKDLFDKMLAAKNFQSGMFCLRQLEFALFDLRIHDDDKSDHAEDFEKVLDNVRKEVAVVPAAEYSRFAQSFAHIFAGGYSAGYYSYKWAEVLSADAFSAFEEEGLFNPATGKRWVDEVLSRGSSRDAIENFRAFRGRDPSIEPLLRHSGIL
;
A
#
# COMPACT_ATOMS: atom_id res chain seq x y z
N MET A 1 10.37 31.30 17.06
CA MET A 1 9.18 30.63 16.51
C MET A 1 9.16 29.25 17.12
N THR A 2 8.02 28.77 17.55
CA THR A 2 7.88 27.38 18.01
C THR A 2 8.09 26.42 16.86
N ASN A 3 8.75 25.28 17.11
CA ASN A 3 8.99 24.26 16.08
C ASN A 3 7.66 23.56 15.75
N PRO A 4 7.20 23.55 14.48
CA PRO A 4 5.90 22.99 14.09
C PRO A 4 5.77 21.48 14.30
N LEU A 5 6.87 20.74 14.39
CA LEU A 5 6.90 19.31 14.72
C LEU A 5 6.71 19.06 16.23
N ILE A 6 6.87 20.07 17.08
CA ILE A 6 6.64 20.01 18.53
C ILE A 6 5.25 20.56 18.87
N ASP A 7 4.90 21.71 18.29
CA ASP A 7 3.60 22.36 18.43
C ASP A 7 2.63 21.85 17.34
N GLN A 8 2.17 20.62 17.51
CA GLN A 8 1.52 19.85 16.45
C GLN A 8 0.06 20.24 16.20
N GLY A 9 -0.63 20.86 17.17
CA GLY A 9 -2.06 21.22 17.02
C GLY A 9 -2.97 20.02 16.65
N SER A 10 -4.20 20.32 16.24
CA SER A 10 -5.13 19.29 15.72
C SER A 10 -4.79 18.86 14.29
N LEU A 11 -4.26 19.79 13.48
CA LEU A 11 -3.68 19.56 12.15
C LEU A 11 -2.29 20.17 12.10
N LEU A 12 -1.37 19.53 11.40
CA LEU A 12 -0.02 20.03 11.21
C LEU A 12 0.00 21.23 10.25
N ASN A 13 0.85 22.22 10.55
CA ASN A 13 1.13 23.32 9.65
C ASN A 13 2.25 22.91 8.65
N TRP A 14 1.87 22.14 7.63
CA TRP A 14 2.80 21.55 6.67
C TRP A 14 3.78 22.54 6.03
N PRO A 15 3.35 23.73 5.53
CA PRO A 15 4.28 24.69 4.93
C PRO A 15 5.30 25.27 5.92
N ALA A 16 5.00 25.23 7.21
CA ALA A 16 5.91 25.68 8.25
C ALA A 16 7.00 24.67 8.61
N ILE A 17 6.82 23.40 8.27
CA ILE A 17 7.81 22.34 8.51
C ILE A 17 8.97 22.52 7.51
N LYS A 18 10.17 22.72 8.04
CA LYS A 18 11.41 22.86 7.27
C LYS A 18 12.42 21.81 7.74
N THR A 19 13.40 21.49 6.90
CA THR A 19 14.44 20.51 7.22
C THR A 19 15.21 20.83 8.50
N GLU A 20 15.46 22.13 8.76
CA GLU A 20 16.12 22.60 9.99
C GLU A 20 15.32 22.38 11.27
N HIS A 21 14.01 22.11 11.17
CA HIS A 21 13.15 21.80 12.32
C HIS A 21 13.25 20.33 12.78
N ILE A 22 13.67 19.42 11.90
CA ILE A 22 13.58 17.97 12.11
C ILE A 22 14.46 17.53 13.28
N THR A 23 15.78 17.72 13.19
CA THR A 23 16.70 17.28 14.24
C THR A 23 16.42 17.93 15.61
N PRO A 24 16.19 19.26 15.71
CA PRO A 24 15.84 19.87 16.99
C PRO A 24 14.54 19.36 17.60
N ALA A 25 13.51 19.08 16.76
CA ALA A 25 12.27 18.51 17.28
C ALA A 25 12.48 17.11 17.84
N LEU A 26 13.23 16.27 17.10
CA LEU A 26 13.52 14.91 17.54
C LEU A 26 14.43 14.88 18.78
N ASP A 27 15.37 15.82 18.93
CA ASP A 27 16.17 15.96 20.14
C ASP A 27 15.29 16.15 21.37
N GLU A 28 14.32 17.05 21.30
CA GLU A 28 13.40 17.35 22.39
C GLU A 28 12.41 16.20 22.66
N LEU A 29 11.82 15.66 21.60
CA LEU A 29 10.79 14.62 21.72
C LEU A 29 11.37 13.27 22.15
N LEU A 30 12.57 12.89 21.67
CA LEU A 30 13.28 11.70 22.13
C LEU A 30 13.67 11.83 23.61
N ALA A 31 14.11 13.01 24.05
CA ALA A 31 14.41 13.23 25.47
C ALA A 31 13.15 13.05 26.33
N LYS A 32 12.02 13.66 25.95
CA LYS A 32 10.74 13.51 26.66
C LYS A 32 10.24 12.07 26.68
N ALA A 33 10.36 11.35 25.57
CA ALA A 33 9.99 9.94 25.50
C ALA A 33 10.88 9.08 26.39
N SER A 34 12.20 9.34 26.41
CA SER A 34 13.17 8.63 27.28
C SER A 34 12.88 8.89 28.76
N ASP A 35 12.56 10.15 29.14
CA ASP A 35 12.17 10.49 30.50
C ASP A 35 10.87 9.79 30.92
N ALA A 36 9.89 9.67 30.01
CA ALA A 36 8.66 8.93 30.26
C ALA A 36 8.96 7.43 30.47
N VAL A 37 9.79 6.81 29.62
CA VAL A 37 10.24 5.44 29.81
C VAL A 37 10.91 5.24 31.17
N ALA A 38 11.84 6.11 31.54
CA ALA A 38 12.54 6.04 32.83
C ALA A 38 11.54 6.14 34.02
N LYS A 39 10.54 7.01 33.91
CA LYS A 39 9.51 7.19 34.94
C LYS A 39 8.64 5.95 35.08
N VAL A 40 8.11 5.41 33.98
CA VAL A 40 7.17 4.26 34.05
C VAL A 40 7.87 2.96 34.44
N THR A 41 9.19 2.87 34.19
CA THR A 41 9.99 1.70 34.53
C THR A 41 10.60 1.76 35.94
N ALA A 42 10.50 2.92 36.64
CA ALA A 42 11.01 3.08 37.98
C ALA A 42 10.41 2.03 38.94
N PRO A 43 11.20 1.49 39.89
CA PRO A 43 10.72 0.46 40.82
C PRO A 43 9.50 0.89 41.63
N GLU A 44 9.41 2.16 42.00
CA GLU A 44 8.31 2.78 42.77
C GLU A 44 7.04 2.99 41.96
N THR A 45 7.10 3.00 40.63
CA THR A 45 5.90 3.18 39.79
C THR A 45 5.05 1.91 39.83
N PRO A 46 3.77 1.97 40.24
CA PRO A 46 2.90 0.81 40.26
C PRO A 46 2.71 0.22 38.85
N ALA A 47 2.66 -1.10 38.76
CA ALA A 47 2.40 -1.79 37.51
C ALA A 47 0.88 -1.79 37.22
N THR A 48 0.34 -0.65 36.80
CA THR A 48 -1.07 -0.47 36.42
C THR A 48 -1.18 0.15 35.04
N TRP A 49 -2.34 0.05 34.41
CA TRP A 49 -2.61 0.71 33.13
C TRP A 49 -2.36 2.23 33.22
N SER A 50 -2.92 2.89 34.21
CA SER A 50 -2.86 4.34 34.38
C SER A 50 -1.46 4.88 34.77
N ASP A 51 -0.64 4.06 35.42
CA ASP A 51 0.69 4.50 35.84
C ASP A 51 1.80 4.15 34.82
N VAL A 52 1.56 3.16 33.95
CA VAL A 52 2.55 2.69 32.96
C VAL A 52 2.12 3.00 31.53
N VAL A 53 0.95 2.51 31.09
CA VAL A 53 0.56 2.55 29.67
C VAL A 53 0.15 3.95 29.24
N ASP A 54 -0.80 4.58 29.93
CA ASP A 54 -1.30 5.92 29.56
C ASP A 54 -0.20 7.00 29.47
N PRO A 55 0.73 7.13 30.46
CA PRO A 55 1.79 8.14 30.37
C PRO A 55 2.80 7.85 29.25
N LEU A 56 3.10 6.57 29.01
CA LEU A 56 4.03 6.17 27.95
C LEU A 56 3.41 6.46 26.57
N GLU A 57 2.18 6.06 26.33
CA GLU A 57 1.48 6.32 25.05
C GLU A 57 1.44 7.81 24.73
N GLN A 58 1.13 8.68 25.71
CA GLN A 58 1.08 10.13 25.51
C GLN A 58 2.44 10.71 25.09
N ALA A 59 3.52 10.20 25.65
CA ALA A 59 4.86 10.66 25.29
C ALA A 59 5.31 10.15 23.91
N LEU A 60 5.03 8.89 23.64
CA LEU A 60 5.38 8.25 22.36
C LEU A 60 4.57 8.80 21.19
N GLU A 61 3.31 9.15 21.42
CA GLU A 61 2.42 9.68 20.38
C GLU A 61 2.98 10.95 19.73
N LYS A 62 3.47 11.90 20.52
CA LYS A 62 4.06 13.14 19.99
C LYS A 62 5.32 12.89 19.16
N LEU A 63 6.16 11.98 19.63
CA LEU A 63 7.38 11.57 18.91
C LEU A 63 7.03 10.84 17.60
N SER A 64 6.10 9.89 17.69
CA SER A 64 5.64 9.12 16.53
C SER A 64 5.01 10.04 15.47
N ARG A 65 4.13 10.96 15.87
CA ARG A 65 3.49 11.90 14.96
C ARG A 65 4.51 12.82 14.26
N ALA A 66 5.51 13.32 15.01
CA ALA A 66 6.57 14.14 14.40
C ALA A 66 7.38 13.34 13.37
N TRP A 67 7.75 12.10 13.70
CA TRP A 67 8.52 11.26 12.80
C TRP A 67 7.71 10.78 11.59
N SER A 68 6.44 10.42 11.79
CA SER A 68 5.52 10.09 10.68
C SER A 68 5.34 11.27 9.72
N ALA A 69 5.25 12.50 10.21
CA ALA A 69 5.20 13.69 9.36
C ALA A 69 6.45 13.85 8.49
N VAL A 70 7.64 13.60 9.06
CA VAL A 70 8.91 13.61 8.29
C VAL A 70 8.94 12.49 7.27
N GLY A 71 8.50 11.28 7.64
CA GLY A 71 8.39 10.13 6.75
C GLY A 71 7.42 10.37 5.59
N HIS A 72 6.26 10.96 5.90
CA HIS A 72 5.29 11.35 4.87
C HIS A 72 5.90 12.33 3.87
N LEU A 73 6.53 13.41 4.35
CA LEU A 73 7.20 14.38 3.47
C LEU A 73 8.32 13.75 2.65
N SER A 74 9.09 12.81 3.23
CA SER A 74 10.10 12.04 2.49
C SER A 74 9.48 11.22 1.34
N GLY A 75 8.28 10.70 1.53
CA GLY A 75 7.55 9.95 0.49
C GLY A 75 6.93 10.80 -0.60
N VAL A 76 6.54 12.05 -0.31
CA VAL A 76 5.75 12.89 -1.22
C VAL A 76 6.43 14.19 -1.67
N MET A 77 7.46 14.66 -0.97
CA MET A 77 8.18 15.93 -1.21
C MET A 77 9.70 15.75 -1.15
N ASP A 78 10.18 14.62 -1.66
CA ASP A 78 11.59 14.26 -1.63
C ASP A 78 12.51 15.38 -2.17
N SER A 79 13.61 15.59 -1.47
CA SER A 79 14.68 16.51 -1.84
C SER A 79 15.99 16.14 -1.16
N GLU A 80 17.13 16.57 -1.71
CA GLU A 80 18.46 16.29 -1.11
C GLU A 80 18.53 16.70 0.36
N ALA A 81 18.10 17.92 0.69
CA ALA A 81 18.11 18.43 2.07
C ALA A 81 17.19 17.62 3.00
N LEU A 82 16.04 17.17 2.51
CA LEU A 82 15.12 16.33 3.31
C LEU A 82 15.71 14.93 3.53
N ARG A 83 16.33 14.34 2.49
CA ARG A 83 17.04 13.06 2.61
C ARG A 83 18.17 13.12 3.63
N GLU A 84 18.99 14.17 3.60
CA GLU A 84 20.05 14.37 4.60
C GLU A 84 19.49 14.43 6.01
N ALA A 85 18.44 15.22 6.25
CA ALA A 85 17.81 15.33 7.57
C ALA A 85 17.15 14.03 8.01
N TYR A 86 16.45 13.33 7.09
CA TYR A 86 15.85 12.03 7.35
C TYR A 86 16.89 10.98 7.71
N ASN A 87 17.94 10.83 6.88
CA ASN A 87 19.00 9.83 7.06
C ASN A 87 19.84 10.07 8.30
N ALA A 88 20.01 11.33 8.72
CA ALA A 88 20.70 11.66 9.98
C ALA A 88 19.90 11.22 11.22
N ASN A 89 18.58 11.17 11.14
CA ASN A 89 17.70 10.88 12.27
C ASN A 89 17.12 9.46 12.27
N LEU A 90 17.02 8.79 11.12
CA LEU A 90 16.52 7.42 11.01
C LEU A 90 17.24 6.45 11.97
N PRO A 91 18.59 6.42 12.07
CA PRO A 91 19.27 5.54 13.01
C PRO A 91 18.92 5.82 14.48
N ARG A 92 18.70 7.08 14.83
CA ARG A 92 18.34 7.51 16.19
C ARG A 92 16.94 7.05 16.58
N MET A 93 15.98 7.21 15.67
CA MET A 93 14.61 6.75 15.84
C MET A 93 14.54 5.23 15.92
N THR A 94 15.22 4.54 15.01
CA THR A 94 15.33 3.08 15.01
C THR A 94 15.95 2.56 16.31
N GLN A 95 17.04 3.16 16.73
CA GLN A 95 17.69 2.81 18.00
C GLN A 95 16.74 2.96 19.19
N PHE A 96 16.03 4.10 19.28
CA PHE A 96 15.11 4.37 20.37
C PHE A 96 13.99 3.32 20.45
N TYR A 97 13.33 3.00 19.33
CA TYR A 97 12.25 2.01 19.31
C TYR A 97 12.75 0.58 19.57
N ILE A 98 13.93 0.21 19.11
CA ILE A 98 14.53 -1.09 19.43
C ILE A 98 14.86 -1.17 20.94
N GLU A 99 15.45 -0.12 21.50
CA GLU A 99 15.73 -0.07 22.95
C GLU A 99 14.46 -0.11 23.79
N LEU A 100 13.40 0.55 23.35
CA LEU A 100 12.09 0.50 23.98
C LEU A 100 11.51 -0.91 23.97
N SER A 101 11.49 -1.57 22.80
CA SER A 101 10.93 -2.91 22.62
C SER A 101 11.79 -4.02 23.26
N GLN A 102 13.04 -3.74 23.62
CA GLN A 102 13.94 -4.63 24.34
C GLN A 102 14.08 -4.27 25.82
N ASN A 103 13.33 -3.29 26.33
CA ASN A 103 13.44 -2.81 27.70
C ASN A 103 12.87 -3.83 28.69
N GLU A 104 13.75 -4.50 29.44
CA GLU A 104 13.39 -5.57 30.37
C GLU A 104 12.51 -5.08 31.54
N ALA A 105 12.76 -3.85 32.04
CA ALA A 105 11.98 -3.28 33.11
C ALA A 105 10.56 -2.93 32.66
N LEU A 106 10.40 -2.40 31.44
CA LEU A 106 9.11 -2.15 30.85
C LEU A 106 8.35 -3.46 30.58
N PHE A 107 9.02 -4.45 30.01
CA PHE A 107 8.46 -5.78 29.80
C PHE A 107 7.99 -6.44 31.11
N ALA A 108 8.78 -6.29 32.20
CA ALA A 108 8.38 -6.75 33.53
C ALA A 108 7.11 -6.04 34.05
N LYS A 109 6.95 -4.72 33.77
CA LYS A 109 5.72 -3.98 34.10
C LYS A 109 4.50 -4.53 33.35
N TYR A 110 4.59 -4.79 32.05
CA TYR A 110 3.49 -5.38 31.27
C TYR A 110 3.11 -6.79 31.79
N LYS A 111 4.09 -7.64 32.08
CA LYS A 111 3.83 -8.96 32.69
C LYS A 111 3.19 -8.85 34.08
N ALA A 112 3.60 -7.88 34.88
CA ALA A 112 3.02 -7.65 36.18
C ALA A 112 1.56 -7.14 36.09
N ILE A 113 1.24 -6.29 35.10
CA ILE A 113 -0.13 -5.87 34.82
C ILE A 113 -0.98 -7.07 34.42
N GLU A 114 -0.51 -7.93 33.50
CA GLU A 114 -1.22 -9.14 33.05
C GLU A 114 -1.54 -10.09 34.21
N SER A 115 -0.58 -10.25 35.15
CA SER A 115 -0.70 -11.16 36.31
C SER A 115 -1.45 -10.56 37.49
N SER A 116 -1.85 -9.28 37.42
CA SER A 116 -2.51 -8.58 38.53
C SER A 116 -3.99 -8.96 38.66
N GLU A 117 -4.52 -8.86 39.88
CA GLU A 117 -5.97 -9.02 40.12
C GLU A 117 -6.80 -7.97 39.36
N GLY A 118 -6.21 -6.80 39.08
CA GLY A 118 -6.86 -5.71 38.33
C GLY A 118 -6.98 -5.97 36.83
N PHE A 119 -6.23 -6.93 36.28
CA PHE A 119 -6.22 -7.19 34.84
C PHE A 119 -7.61 -7.53 34.28
N ALA A 120 -8.37 -8.39 34.96
CA ALA A 120 -9.71 -8.78 34.55
C ALA A 120 -10.73 -7.60 34.58
N ALA A 121 -10.43 -6.53 35.33
CA ALA A 121 -11.26 -5.34 35.37
C ALA A 121 -10.96 -4.32 34.26
N LEU A 122 -9.85 -4.49 33.54
CA LEU A 122 -9.54 -3.67 32.36
C LEU A 122 -10.53 -3.97 31.23
N SER A 123 -10.76 -3.00 30.36
CA SER A 123 -11.53 -3.24 29.14
C SER A 123 -10.85 -4.32 28.27
N GLU A 124 -11.64 -5.01 27.45
CA GLU A 124 -11.11 -6.03 26.52
C GLU A 124 -10.01 -5.45 25.64
N GLY A 125 -10.16 -4.20 25.17
CA GLY A 125 -9.13 -3.52 24.39
C GLY A 125 -7.83 -3.33 25.17
N CYS A 126 -7.89 -2.87 26.42
CA CYS A 126 -6.70 -2.74 27.27
C CYS A 126 -6.02 -4.08 27.54
N GLN A 127 -6.82 -5.14 27.83
CA GLN A 127 -6.28 -6.49 28.00
C GLN A 127 -5.59 -7.00 26.73
N ARG A 128 -6.19 -6.71 25.56
CA ARG A 128 -5.62 -7.10 24.27
C ARG A 128 -4.28 -6.39 24.00
N ILE A 129 -4.18 -5.11 24.29
CA ILE A 129 -2.93 -4.35 24.17
C ILE A 129 -1.85 -4.96 25.04
N ILE A 130 -2.12 -5.21 26.31
CA ILE A 130 -1.12 -5.85 27.21
C ILE A 130 -0.61 -7.18 26.66
N LYS A 131 -1.50 -8.04 26.18
CA LYS A 131 -1.11 -9.34 25.58
C LYS A 131 -0.27 -9.17 24.30
N ARG A 132 -0.64 -8.22 23.46
CA ARG A 132 0.11 -7.92 22.21
C ARG A 132 1.47 -7.35 22.52
N GLU A 133 1.57 -6.39 23.43
CA GLU A 133 2.85 -5.84 23.85
C GLU A 133 3.79 -6.94 24.39
N ILE A 134 3.30 -7.84 25.24
CA ILE A 134 4.08 -8.97 25.74
C ILE A 134 4.57 -9.87 24.58
N ARG A 135 3.73 -10.15 23.59
CA ARG A 135 4.13 -10.87 22.37
C ARG A 135 5.23 -10.12 21.63
N ASP A 136 5.04 -8.83 21.40
CA ASP A 136 5.92 -8.00 20.59
C ASP A 136 7.27 -7.75 21.29
N PHE A 137 7.28 -7.64 22.61
CA PHE A 137 8.52 -7.67 23.40
C PHE A 137 9.32 -8.96 23.17
N ARG A 138 8.65 -10.11 23.12
CA ARG A 138 9.30 -11.40 22.83
C ARG A 138 9.86 -11.44 21.42
N LEU A 139 9.10 -10.98 20.43
CA LEU A 139 9.54 -10.88 19.04
C LEU A 139 10.70 -9.88 18.86
N SER A 140 10.79 -8.88 19.72
CA SER A 140 11.90 -7.92 19.75
C SER A 140 13.11 -8.43 20.55
N GLY A 141 13.04 -9.64 21.09
CA GLY A 141 14.15 -10.25 21.81
C GLY A 141 14.33 -9.79 23.25
N ALA A 142 13.28 -9.29 23.92
CA ALA A 142 13.36 -8.82 25.31
C ALA A 142 13.85 -9.92 26.30
N GLU A 143 13.57 -11.17 26.00
CA GLU A 143 13.98 -12.34 26.81
C GLU A 143 15.35 -12.92 26.41
N LEU A 144 15.99 -12.39 25.36
CA LEU A 144 17.31 -12.86 24.92
C LEU A 144 18.43 -12.48 25.90
N ALA A 145 19.46 -13.30 25.93
CA ALA A 145 20.72 -12.96 26.62
C ALA A 145 21.37 -11.69 26.01
N PRO A 146 22.25 -11.00 26.75
CA PRO A 146 22.80 -9.70 26.32
C PRO A 146 23.43 -9.69 24.92
N GLU A 147 24.21 -10.72 24.57
CA GLU A 147 24.92 -10.80 23.29
C GLU A 147 23.97 -10.99 22.10
N PRO A 148 23.03 -11.99 22.07
CA PRO A 148 22.01 -12.10 21.03
C PRO A 148 21.11 -10.87 20.94
N LYS A 149 20.75 -10.25 22.06
CA LYS A 149 19.94 -9.02 22.10
C LYS A 149 20.66 -7.86 21.40
N ALA A 150 21.94 -7.65 21.69
CA ALA A 150 22.74 -6.62 21.03
C ALA A 150 22.87 -6.88 19.51
N ARG A 151 23.00 -8.15 19.11
CA ARG A 151 23.05 -8.53 17.70
C ARG A 151 21.71 -8.26 17.00
N LEU A 152 20.59 -8.62 17.61
CA LEU A 152 19.25 -8.35 17.07
C LEU A 152 19.02 -6.85 16.89
N LYS A 153 19.44 -6.02 17.86
CA LYS A 153 19.43 -4.56 17.75
C LYS A 153 20.21 -4.07 16.52
N ALA A 154 21.42 -4.58 16.32
CA ALA A 154 22.26 -4.20 15.18
C ALA A 154 21.60 -4.61 13.83
N LEU A 155 20.99 -5.79 13.77
CA LEU A 155 20.23 -6.24 12.59
C LEU A 155 19.06 -5.31 12.28
N GLY A 156 18.25 -4.95 13.27
CA GLY A 156 17.12 -4.05 13.08
C GLY A 156 17.52 -2.64 12.60
N GLN A 157 18.64 -2.10 13.11
CA GLN A 157 19.20 -0.83 12.63
C GLN A 157 19.67 -0.94 11.17
N GLN A 158 20.32 -2.04 10.83
CA GLN A 158 20.79 -2.29 9.47
C GLN A 158 19.62 -2.46 8.50
N ASP A 159 18.61 -3.25 8.87
CA ASP A 159 17.41 -3.48 8.04
C ASP A 159 16.68 -2.16 7.74
N ALA A 160 16.48 -1.30 8.75
CA ALA A 160 15.85 0.00 8.56
C ALA A 160 16.63 0.89 7.59
N ALA A 161 17.96 0.95 7.71
CA ALA A 161 18.80 1.75 6.83
C ALA A 161 18.81 1.20 5.39
N GLU A 162 18.92 -0.12 5.23
CA GLU A 162 18.97 -0.77 3.92
C GLU A 162 17.63 -0.74 3.20
N SER A 163 16.51 -0.91 3.92
CA SER A 163 15.16 -0.78 3.36
C SER A 163 14.89 0.64 2.87
N HIS A 164 15.30 1.64 3.62
CA HIS A 164 15.17 3.03 3.17
C HIS A 164 16.03 3.30 1.93
N LYS A 165 17.30 2.85 1.93
CA LYS A 165 18.20 2.99 0.79
C LYS A 165 17.69 2.27 -0.46
N PHE A 166 17.02 1.13 -0.30
CA PHE A 166 16.36 0.42 -1.40
C PHE A 166 15.32 1.31 -2.10
N SER A 167 14.47 1.99 -1.33
CA SER A 167 13.46 2.92 -1.85
C SER A 167 14.09 4.12 -2.56
N GLU A 168 15.13 4.74 -1.98
CA GLU A 168 15.85 5.85 -2.62
C GLU A 168 16.46 5.43 -3.95
N ASN A 169 17.14 4.30 -4.00
CA ASN A 169 17.75 3.78 -5.21
C ASN A 169 16.73 3.54 -6.32
N LEU A 170 15.56 2.98 -5.97
CA LEU A 170 14.49 2.75 -6.94
C LEU A 170 13.90 4.05 -7.47
N LEU A 171 13.66 5.04 -6.62
CA LEU A 171 13.17 6.34 -7.03
C LEU A 171 14.18 7.04 -7.95
N ASP A 172 15.45 7.04 -7.57
CA ASP A 172 16.52 7.66 -8.36
C ASP A 172 16.73 6.94 -9.70
N ALA A 173 16.64 5.62 -9.74
CA ALA A 173 16.71 4.85 -10.99
C ALA A 173 15.52 5.15 -11.91
N THR A 174 14.33 5.36 -11.33
CA THR A 174 13.13 5.74 -12.09
C THR A 174 13.27 7.15 -12.68
N ASN A 175 13.75 8.11 -11.91
CA ASN A 175 13.94 9.50 -12.32
C ASN A 175 15.10 9.69 -13.29
N ALA A 176 16.13 8.86 -13.22
CA ALA A 176 17.34 9.01 -14.04
C ALA A 176 17.14 8.69 -15.52
N PHE A 177 16.08 7.95 -15.85
CA PHE A 177 15.79 7.62 -17.24
C PHE A 177 14.74 8.56 -17.83
N THR A 178 15.10 9.19 -18.94
CA THR A 178 14.17 9.90 -19.84
C THR A 178 14.50 9.55 -21.28
N LEU A 179 13.47 9.42 -22.11
CA LEU A 179 13.61 9.22 -23.54
C LEU A 179 13.01 10.43 -24.27
N ASP A 180 13.87 11.23 -24.87
CA ASP A 180 13.46 12.38 -25.65
C ASP A 180 13.27 11.95 -27.11
N VAL A 181 12.08 12.21 -27.66
CA VAL A 181 11.67 11.87 -29.00
C VAL A 181 11.65 13.13 -29.84
N ASP A 182 12.33 13.12 -30.97
CA ASP A 182 12.47 14.26 -31.88
C ASP A 182 11.35 14.33 -32.94
N ASN A 183 10.74 13.17 -33.24
CA ASN A 183 9.74 13.09 -34.30
C ASN A 183 8.47 12.41 -33.78
N VAL A 184 7.35 13.11 -33.87
CA VAL A 184 6.04 12.61 -33.40
C VAL A 184 5.61 11.30 -34.07
N SER A 185 6.12 11.01 -35.28
CA SER A 185 5.82 9.73 -35.95
C SER A 185 6.36 8.49 -35.21
N GLU A 186 7.33 8.65 -34.31
CA GLU A 186 7.80 7.57 -33.45
C GLU A 186 6.80 7.20 -32.35
N LEU A 187 5.85 8.13 -32.08
CA LEU A 187 4.78 7.97 -31.10
C LEU A 187 3.47 7.46 -31.74
N ASP A 188 3.53 7.00 -32.99
CA ASP A 188 2.33 6.48 -33.68
C ASP A 188 1.64 5.40 -32.86
N GLY A 189 0.29 5.49 -32.79
CA GLY A 189 -0.56 4.63 -31.97
C GLY A 189 -0.85 5.16 -30.57
N ILE A 190 -0.02 6.05 -30.02
CA ILE A 190 -0.23 6.62 -28.69
C ILE A 190 -1.35 7.65 -28.73
N PRO A 191 -2.26 7.67 -27.72
CA PRO A 191 -3.36 8.64 -27.65
C PRO A 191 -2.90 10.09 -27.61
N ALA A 192 -3.68 11.01 -28.21
CA ALA A 192 -3.29 12.41 -28.36
C ALA A 192 -3.06 13.14 -27.02
N ASP A 193 -3.88 12.87 -25.99
CA ASP A 193 -3.72 13.46 -24.66
C ASP A 193 -2.43 12.99 -23.97
N VAL A 194 -1.98 11.78 -24.24
CA VAL A 194 -0.69 11.23 -23.74
C VAL A 194 0.48 11.91 -24.50
N ILE A 195 0.34 12.11 -25.81
CA ILE A 195 1.32 12.86 -26.60
C ILE A 195 1.43 14.30 -26.10
N ASP A 196 0.29 14.95 -25.77
CA ASP A 196 0.27 16.30 -25.19
C ASP A 196 0.99 16.33 -23.81
N MET A 197 0.82 15.31 -23.00
CA MET A 197 1.55 15.16 -21.73
C MET A 197 3.06 15.04 -21.97
N TYR A 198 3.50 14.21 -22.92
CA TYR A 198 4.93 14.09 -23.26
C TYR A 198 5.53 15.41 -23.78
N ALA A 199 4.74 16.17 -24.56
CA ALA A 199 5.16 17.49 -25.02
C ALA A 199 5.29 18.48 -23.85
N ALA A 200 4.36 18.43 -22.89
CA ALA A 200 4.42 19.27 -21.69
C ALA A 200 5.64 18.94 -20.81
N GLU A 201 5.95 17.65 -20.61
CA GLU A 201 7.14 17.20 -19.89
C GLU A 201 8.44 17.65 -20.58
N ALA A 202 8.52 17.52 -21.92
CA ALA A 202 9.66 17.99 -22.69
C ALA A 202 9.83 19.51 -22.57
N LYS A 203 8.74 20.28 -22.68
CA LYS A 203 8.75 21.74 -22.53
C LYS A 203 9.21 22.16 -21.13
N ALA A 204 8.73 21.50 -20.09
CA ALA A 204 9.18 21.77 -18.71
C ALA A 204 10.69 21.53 -18.53
N ALA A 205 11.26 20.61 -19.31
CA ALA A 205 12.70 20.33 -19.35
C ALA A 205 13.48 21.23 -20.34
N GLY A 206 12.85 22.26 -20.93
CA GLY A 206 13.48 23.18 -21.88
C GLY A 206 13.67 22.63 -23.31
N LEU A 207 12.96 21.53 -23.64
CA LEU A 207 13.05 20.85 -24.95
C LEU A 207 11.80 21.14 -25.79
N GLU A 208 11.58 22.38 -26.18
CA GLU A 208 10.44 22.77 -27.03
C GLU A 208 10.47 22.04 -28.39
N GLY A 209 9.30 21.53 -28.79
CA GLY A 209 9.12 20.78 -30.04
C GLY A 209 9.52 19.30 -30.00
N LYS A 210 9.84 18.80 -28.81
CA LYS A 210 10.10 17.38 -28.55
C LYS A 210 9.05 16.77 -27.62
N TRP A 211 9.16 15.47 -27.42
CA TRP A 211 8.32 14.68 -26.50
C TRP A 211 9.21 13.91 -25.55
N ARG A 212 8.92 13.96 -24.26
CA ARG A 212 9.69 13.26 -23.23
C ARG A 212 8.86 12.14 -22.61
N ILE A 213 9.39 10.92 -22.61
CA ILE A 213 8.82 9.76 -21.94
C ILE A 213 9.70 9.43 -20.74
N SER A 214 9.08 9.28 -19.57
CA SER A 214 9.71 8.86 -18.32
C SER A 214 9.30 7.44 -17.93
N LEU A 215 9.90 6.89 -16.84
CA LEU A 215 9.51 5.59 -16.30
C LEU A 215 8.42 5.67 -15.22
N HIS A 216 7.87 6.86 -14.95
CA HIS A 216 6.67 6.98 -14.13
C HIS A 216 5.47 6.36 -14.84
N MET A 217 4.61 5.67 -14.09
CA MET A 217 3.52 4.88 -14.67
C MET A 217 2.62 5.63 -15.66
N PRO A 218 2.19 6.89 -15.39
CA PRO A 218 1.36 7.63 -16.34
C PRO A 218 2.05 7.91 -17.69
N SER A 219 3.37 7.93 -17.71
CA SER A 219 4.18 8.12 -18.92
C SER A 219 4.54 6.79 -19.58
N TYR A 220 4.99 5.81 -18.78
CA TYR A 220 5.47 4.51 -19.23
C TYR A 220 4.35 3.60 -19.78
N LEU A 221 3.27 3.40 -19.00
CA LEU A 221 2.26 2.41 -19.33
C LEU A 221 1.52 2.68 -20.64
N PRO A 222 1.07 3.91 -20.95
CA PRO A 222 0.45 4.19 -22.24
C PRO A 222 1.38 3.97 -23.43
N ALA A 223 2.68 4.25 -23.30
CA ALA A 223 3.64 3.94 -24.35
C ALA A 223 3.73 2.43 -24.61
N MET A 224 3.72 1.63 -23.54
CA MET A 224 3.75 0.16 -23.67
C MET A 224 2.46 -0.42 -24.26
N GLN A 225 1.31 0.20 -23.98
CA GLN A 225 0.00 -0.29 -24.44
C GLN A 225 -0.34 0.14 -25.87
N TYR A 226 0.13 1.32 -26.29
CA TYR A 226 -0.39 1.95 -27.53
C TYR A 226 0.67 2.21 -28.60
N ALA A 227 1.97 2.35 -28.25
CA ALA A 227 2.98 2.64 -29.24
C ALA A 227 3.10 1.51 -30.28
N ASN A 228 2.98 1.82 -31.58
CA ASN A 228 3.17 0.86 -32.66
C ASN A 228 4.64 0.47 -32.83
N SER A 229 5.59 1.34 -32.42
CA SER A 229 7.02 1.11 -32.52
C SER A 229 7.50 0.03 -31.52
N ALA A 230 7.83 -1.16 -32.01
CA ALA A 230 8.41 -2.23 -31.20
C ALA A 230 9.74 -1.82 -30.56
N SER A 231 10.59 -1.07 -31.29
CA SER A 231 11.86 -0.56 -30.78
C SER A 231 11.66 0.41 -29.62
N LEU A 232 10.60 1.26 -29.65
CA LEU A 232 10.26 2.14 -28.55
C LEU A 232 9.85 1.32 -27.32
N ARG A 233 8.94 0.35 -27.50
CA ARG A 233 8.49 -0.54 -26.41
C ARG A 233 9.65 -1.31 -25.79
N GLU A 234 10.55 -1.88 -26.61
CA GLU A 234 11.73 -2.62 -26.14
C GLU A 234 12.64 -1.74 -25.27
N LYS A 235 12.97 -0.53 -25.75
CA LYS A 235 13.80 0.43 -24.99
C LYS A 235 13.19 0.76 -23.63
N LEU A 236 11.90 1.09 -23.62
CA LEU A 236 11.18 1.44 -22.39
C LEU A 236 11.05 0.24 -21.45
N HIS A 237 10.68 -0.94 -21.97
CA HIS A 237 10.58 -2.16 -21.18
C HIS A 237 11.91 -2.53 -20.55
N ARG A 238 13.00 -2.48 -21.32
CA ARG A 238 14.35 -2.76 -20.79
C ARG A 238 14.71 -1.79 -19.69
N ALA A 239 14.53 -0.49 -19.92
CA ALA A 239 14.83 0.55 -18.92
C ALA A 239 14.01 0.36 -17.64
N TYR A 240 12.71 0.04 -17.76
CA TYR A 240 11.83 -0.18 -16.62
C TYR A 240 12.17 -1.46 -15.85
N SER A 241 12.43 -2.56 -16.57
CA SER A 241 12.65 -3.88 -15.97
C SER A 241 14.05 -4.07 -15.38
N THR A 242 14.98 -3.15 -15.63
CA THR A 242 16.36 -3.19 -15.10
C THR A 242 16.66 -2.07 -14.10
N ARG A 243 15.63 -1.38 -13.60
CA ARG A 243 15.79 -0.31 -12.60
C ARG A 243 16.47 -0.83 -11.33
N ALA A 244 17.31 -0.01 -10.74
CA ALA A 244 18.01 -0.29 -9.49
C ALA A 244 18.74 -1.65 -9.49
N SER A 245 19.40 -1.99 -10.60
CA SER A 245 20.14 -3.25 -10.75
C SER A 245 21.55 -3.01 -11.31
N GLU A 246 22.31 -4.08 -11.48
CA GLU A 246 23.66 -4.08 -12.06
C GLU A 246 23.75 -3.51 -13.49
N PHE A 247 22.60 -3.30 -14.16
CA PHE A 247 22.57 -2.63 -15.47
C PHE A 247 22.67 -1.10 -15.37
N GLY A 248 22.55 -0.55 -14.18
CA GLY A 248 22.68 0.87 -13.89
C GLY A 248 23.94 1.21 -13.09
N PRO A 249 24.03 2.44 -12.57
CA PRO A 249 25.10 2.85 -11.67
C PRO A 249 25.16 1.99 -10.40
N ALA A 250 26.36 1.54 -10.01
CA ALA A 250 26.56 0.64 -8.87
C ALA A 250 26.01 1.18 -7.54
N GLU A 251 26.01 2.49 -7.37
CA GLU A 251 25.45 3.15 -6.17
C GLU A 251 23.94 3.07 -6.05
N ARG A 252 23.24 2.67 -7.13
CA ARG A 252 21.78 2.46 -7.18
C ARG A 252 21.40 0.99 -7.33
N ASP A 253 22.37 0.07 -7.32
CA ASP A 253 22.09 -1.36 -7.42
C ASP A 253 21.54 -1.90 -6.08
N ASN A 254 20.31 -2.39 -6.10
CA ASN A 254 19.65 -2.96 -4.94
C ASN A 254 20.04 -4.45 -4.69
N THR A 255 20.75 -5.09 -5.60
CA THR A 255 21.16 -6.50 -5.44
C THR A 255 21.94 -6.75 -4.14
N PRO A 256 22.95 -5.95 -3.77
CA PRO A 256 23.63 -6.12 -2.49
C PRO A 256 22.73 -5.90 -1.28
N LEU A 257 21.75 -4.97 -1.37
CA LEU A 257 20.79 -4.69 -0.30
C LEU A 257 19.84 -5.88 -0.11
N ILE A 258 19.32 -6.48 -1.19
CA ILE A 258 18.48 -7.69 -1.13
C ILE A 258 19.21 -8.80 -0.38
N ARG A 259 20.47 -9.08 -0.77
CA ARG A 259 21.28 -10.11 -0.12
C ARG A 259 21.49 -9.84 1.36
N SER A 260 21.75 -8.60 1.71
CA SER A 260 21.94 -8.19 3.10
C SER A 260 20.65 -8.32 3.91
N LEU A 261 19.53 -7.80 3.41
CA LEU A 261 18.21 -7.86 4.05
C LEU A 261 17.78 -9.32 4.30
N LEU A 262 17.93 -10.21 3.32
CA LEU A 262 17.56 -11.62 3.47
C LEU A 262 18.44 -12.33 4.54
N ARG A 263 19.75 -12.06 4.55
CA ARG A 263 20.64 -12.61 5.59
C ARG A 263 20.28 -12.08 6.98
N ASN A 264 20.01 -10.79 7.09
CA ASN A 264 19.64 -10.15 8.35
C ASN A 264 18.34 -10.75 8.91
N ARG A 265 17.30 -10.88 8.08
CA ARG A 265 16.00 -11.46 8.46
C ARG A 265 16.14 -12.93 8.88
N ARG A 266 16.94 -13.71 8.17
CA ARG A 266 17.22 -15.09 8.55
C ARG A 266 17.93 -15.16 9.92
N GLU A 267 18.95 -14.36 10.12
CA GLU A 267 19.69 -14.31 11.41
C GLU A 267 18.76 -13.86 12.55
N GLU A 268 17.90 -12.86 12.31
CA GLU A 268 16.87 -12.41 13.24
C GLU A 268 15.98 -13.58 13.67
N ALA A 269 15.43 -14.34 12.73
CA ALA A 269 14.57 -15.48 13.02
C ALA A 269 15.27 -16.53 13.89
N LEU A 270 16.51 -16.88 13.55
CA LEU A 270 17.32 -17.85 14.33
C LEU A 270 17.62 -17.35 15.74
N LEU A 271 17.92 -16.08 15.93
CA LEU A 271 18.14 -15.47 17.24
C LEU A 271 16.88 -15.54 18.11
N LEU A 272 15.69 -15.37 17.49
CA LEU A 272 14.39 -15.46 18.15
C LEU A 272 13.90 -16.90 18.37
N GLY A 273 14.62 -17.91 17.87
CA GLY A 273 14.30 -19.32 18.03
C GLY A 273 13.31 -19.87 17.01
N PHE A 274 13.05 -19.13 15.92
CA PHE A 274 12.27 -19.58 14.77
C PHE A 274 13.17 -20.27 13.74
N LYS A 275 12.57 -21.06 12.84
CA LYS A 275 13.31 -21.74 11.78
C LYS A 275 13.71 -20.79 10.66
N ASN A 276 12.82 -19.85 10.34
CA ASN A 276 12.96 -18.91 9.24
C ASN A 276 12.16 -17.62 9.51
N TYR A 277 12.38 -16.61 8.67
CA TYR A 277 11.72 -15.31 8.83
C TYR A 277 10.23 -15.35 8.50
N ALA A 278 9.78 -16.25 7.63
CA ALA A 278 8.34 -16.38 7.36
C ALA A 278 7.57 -16.77 8.63
N GLU A 279 8.12 -17.66 9.48
CA GLU A 279 7.51 -17.97 10.78
C GLU A 279 7.41 -16.71 11.68
N VAL A 280 8.46 -15.90 11.76
CA VAL A 280 8.45 -14.63 12.53
C VAL A 280 7.38 -13.69 12.00
N SER A 281 7.36 -13.49 10.69
CA SER A 281 6.43 -12.61 10.00
C SER A 281 4.97 -12.99 10.23
N LEU A 282 4.66 -14.27 10.36
CA LEU A 282 3.29 -14.76 10.54
C LEU A 282 2.76 -14.66 11.97
N VAL A 283 3.61 -14.52 12.99
CA VAL A 283 3.16 -14.46 14.40
C VAL A 283 2.04 -13.45 14.64
N PRO A 284 2.07 -12.21 14.10
CA PRO A 284 1.00 -11.23 14.26
C PRO A 284 -0.09 -11.30 13.17
N LYS A 285 -0.12 -12.33 12.32
CA LYS A 285 -1.04 -12.46 11.17
C LYS A 285 -2.12 -13.52 11.40
N MET A 286 -3.10 -13.60 10.49
CA MET A 286 -4.19 -14.59 10.53
C MET A 286 -3.73 -15.99 10.11
N ALA A 287 -2.79 -16.10 9.17
CA ALA A 287 -2.33 -17.36 8.65
C ALA A 287 -1.52 -18.14 9.70
N ASP A 288 -1.86 -19.41 9.88
CA ASP A 288 -1.30 -20.26 10.95
C ASP A 288 0.17 -20.65 10.75
N SER A 289 0.62 -20.76 9.51
CA SER A 289 1.99 -21.19 9.19
C SER A 289 2.40 -20.89 7.75
N PRO A 290 3.72 -20.83 7.46
CA PRO A 290 4.21 -20.72 6.08
C PRO A 290 3.69 -21.84 5.17
N ALA A 291 3.59 -23.07 5.68
CA ALA A 291 3.06 -24.20 4.93
C ALA A 291 1.57 -24.03 4.55
N ALA A 292 0.76 -23.41 5.42
CA ALA A 292 -0.63 -23.11 5.12
C ALA A 292 -0.75 -22.06 4.02
N VAL A 293 0.12 -21.04 4.05
CA VAL A 293 0.19 -20.01 3.00
C VAL A 293 0.65 -20.60 1.68
N GLU A 294 1.70 -21.41 1.68
CA GLU A 294 2.21 -22.11 0.47
C GLU A 294 1.12 -22.99 -0.16
N ALA A 295 0.40 -23.76 0.65
CA ALA A 295 -0.69 -24.62 0.18
C ALA A 295 -1.82 -23.80 -0.47
N PHE A 296 -2.23 -22.68 0.16
CA PHE A 296 -3.24 -21.77 -0.37
C PHE A 296 -2.83 -21.19 -1.72
N LEU A 297 -1.60 -20.65 -1.81
CA LEU A 297 -1.09 -20.04 -3.05
C LEU A 297 -0.96 -21.07 -4.16
N THR A 298 -0.48 -22.27 -3.86
CA THR A 298 -0.32 -23.37 -4.83
C THR A 298 -1.68 -23.89 -5.32
N GLU A 299 -2.66 -24.03 -4.44
CA GLU A 299 -4.02 -24.42 -4.82
C GLU A 299 -4.64 -23.40 -5.76
N LEU A 300 -4.50 -22.11 -5.44
CA LEU A 300 -5.04 -21.03 -6.27
C LEU A 300 -4.33 -20.99 -7.64
N ALA A 301 -3.01 -21.20 -7.67
CA ALA A 301 -2.25 -21.28 -8.92
C ALA A 301 -2.69 -22.45 -9.81
N GLN A 302 -2.96 -23.62 -9.21
CA GLN A 302 -3.49 -24.76 -9.95
C GLN A 302 -4.86 -24.50 -10.56
N LYS A 303 -5.76 -23.83 -9.82
CA LYS A 303 -7.08 -23.45 -10.32
C LYS A 303 -7.00 -22.41 -11.44
N ALA A 304 -6.12 -21.42 -11.33
CA ALA A 304 -5.95 -20.35 -12.31
C ALA A 304 -5.18 -20.79 -13.57
N ARG A 305 -4.39 -21.88 -13.51
CA ARG A 305 -3.44 -22.25 -14.57
C ARG A 305 -4.09 -22.50 -15.93
N ALA A 306 -5.20 -23.23 -15.97
CA ALA A 306 -5.89 -23.53 -17.24
C ALA A 306 -6.35 -22.26 -17.93
N LYS A 307 -6.96 -21.34 -17.16
CA LYS A 307 -7.39 -20.02 -17.63
C LYS A 307 -6.19 -19.18 -18.10
N GLY A 308 -5.11 -19.12 -17.32
CA GLY A 308 -3.91 -18.36 -17.68
C GLY A 308 -3.23 -18.85 -18.95
N LEU A 309 -3.16 -20.18 -19.16
CA LEU A 309 -2.66 -20.76 -20.41
C LEU A 309 -3.56 -20.43 -21.59
N ALA A 310 -4.89 -20.52 -21.42
CA ALA A 310 -5.82 -20.15 -22.48
C ALA A 310 -5.72 -18.66 -22.84
N ASP A 311 -5.59 -17.79 -21.86
CA ASP A 311 -5.38 -16.34 -22.06
C ASP A 311 -4.11 -16.07 -22.87
N TRP A 312 -3.01 -16.76 -22.52
CA TRP A 312 -1.72 -16.59 -23.23
C TRP A 312 -1.75 -17.13 -24.66
N GLU A 313 -2.38 -18.28 -24.89
CA GLU A 313 -2.58 -18.79 -26.25
C GLU A 313 -3.42 -17.85 -27.11
N GLU A 314 -4.46 -17.23 -26.53
CA GLU A 314 -5.28 -16.22 -27.24
C GLU A 314 -4.43 -15.00 -27.63
N VAL A 315 -3.55 -14.51 -26.75
CA VAL A 315 -2.59 -13.41 -27.06
C VAL A 315 -1.71 -13.77 -28.24
N LYS A 316 -1.08 -14.96 -28.22
CA LYS A 316 -0.18 -15.41 -29.29
C LYS A 316 -0.93 -15.58 -30.62
N ALA A 317 -2.10 -16.20 -30.60
CA ALA A 317 -2.92 -16.40 -31.79
C ALA A 317 -3.31 -15.06 -32.42
N PHE A 318 -3.76 -14.11 -31.61
CA PHE A 318 -4.12 -12.78 -32.09
C PHE A 318 -2.91 -12.02 -32.65
N ALA A 319 -1.75 -12.07 -31.98
CA ALA A 319 -0.53 -11.45 -32.44
C ALA A 319 -0.16 -11.95 -33.84
N LYS A 320 -0.21 -13.27 -34.05
CA LYS A 320 0.10 -13.88 -35.34
C LYS A 320 -0.91 -13.55 -36.43
N GLU A 321 -2.21 -13.71 -36.13
CA GLU A 321 -3.26 -13.61 -37.15
C GLU A 321 -3.62 -12.17 -37.52
N LYS A 322 -3.54 -11.23 -36.58
CA LYS A 322 -4.01 -9.85 -36.74
C LYS A 322 -2.90 -8.82 -36.78
N LEU A 323 -1.76 -9.09 -36.12
CA LEU A 323 -0.66 -8.14 -36.03
C LEU A 323 0.57 -8.58 -36.83
N ASN A 324 0.53 -9.76 -37.49
CA ASN A 324 1.63 -10.36 -38.25
C ASN A 324 2.93 -10.52 -37.40
N LEU A 325 2.76 -10.85 -36.13
CA LEU A 325 3.85 -11.06 -35.16
C LEU A 325 3.99 -12.57 -34.93
N ASP A 326 5.08 -13.20 -35.43
CA ASP A 326 5.32 -14.63 -35.23
C ASP A 326 5.67 -14.98 -33.80
N GLU A 327 6.28 -14.05 -33.05
CA GLU A 327 6.69 -14.20 -31.66
C GLU A 327 6.27 -12.97 -30.86
N VAL A 328 5.72 -13.19 -29.66
CA VAL A 328 5.36 -12.12 -28.71
C VAL A 328 6.47 -11.98 -27.70
N HIS A 329 7.24 -10.93 -27.78
CA HIS A 329 8.28 -10.62 -26.82
C HIS A 329 7.71 -9.97 -25.55
N PRO A 330 8.43 -9.97 -24.43
CA PRO A 330 7.95 -9.36 -23.19
C PRO A 330 7.50 -7.90 -23.32
N TRP A 331 8.15 -7.11 -24.18
CA TRP A 331 7.76 -5.72 -24.45
C TRP A 331 6.55 -5.57 -25.39
N ASP A 332 6.12 -6.65 -26.02
CA ASP A 332 4.93 -6.65 -26.88
C ASP A 332 3.65 -7.03 -26.12
N VAL A 333 3.77 -7.68 -24.97
CA VAL A 333 2.63 -8.27 -24.24
C VAL A 333 1.56 -7.24 -23.96
N ALA A 334 1.90 -6.07 -23.42
CA ALA A 334 0.95 -5.02 -23.11
C ALA A 334 0.26 -4.46 -24.38
N TRP A 335 1.01 -4.25 -25.44
CA TRP A 335 0.50 -3.74 -26.72
C TRP A 335 -0.43 -4.75 -27.42
N VAL A 336 -0.02 -6.03 -27.46
CA VAL A 336 -0.85 -7.09 -28.05
C VAL A 336 -2.12 -7.30 -27.23
N SER A 337 -2.02 -7.30 -25.89
CA SER A 337 -3.16 -7.46 -24.98
C SER A 337 -4.17 -6.32 -25.15
N GLU A 338 -3.73 -5.07 -25.24
CA GLU A 338 -4.61 -3.92 -25.47
C GLU A 338 -5.26 -3.99 -26.86
N SER A 339 -4.50 -4.38 -27.89
CA SER A 339 -5.02 -4.56 -29.25
C SER A 339 -6.06 -5.67 -29.31
N LEU A 340 -5.83 -6.80 -28.63
CA LEU A 340 -6.78 -7.90 -28.50
C LEU A 340 -8.04 -7.48 -27.76
N ARG A 341 -7.90 -6.77 -26.63
CA ARG A 341 -9.04 -6.26 -25.84
C ARG A 341 -9.92 -5.35 -26.68
N ARG A 342 -9.33 -4.41 -27.41
CA ARG A 342 -10.04 -3.52 -28.33
C ARG A 342 -10.76 -4.28 -29.45
N ALA A 343 -10.11 -5.27 -30.03
CA ALA A 343 -10.71 -6.07 -31.10
C ALA A 343 -11.86 -6.97 -30.60
N LYS A 344 -11.70 -7.55 -29.39
CA LYS A 344 -12.65 -8.52 -28.83
C LYS A 344 -13.89 -7.86 -28.23
N TYR A 345 -13.70 -6.73 -27.53
CA TYR A 345 -14.77 -6.08 -26.76
C TYR A 345 -15.21 -4.74 -27.36
N ALA A 346 -14.55 -4.27 -28.43
CA ALA A 346 -14.78 -2.96 -29.04
C ALA A 346 -14.75 -1.82 -28.02
N TYR A 347 -13.75 -1.85 -27.14
CA TYR A 347 -13.56 -0.92 -26.03
C TYR A 347 -12.05 -0.70 -25.78
N SER A 348 -11.70 0.48 -25.29
CA SER A 348 -10.35 0.77 -24.77
C SER A 348 -10.41 1.59 -23.49
N ASP A 349 -9.41 1.44 -22.61
CA ASP A 349 -9.31 2.26 -21.40
C ASP A 349 -9.21 3.75 -21.73
N HIS A 350 -8.56 4.09 -22.84
CA HIS A 350 -8.46 5.47 -23.30
C HIS A 350 -9.82 6.08 -23.65
N GLU A 351 -10.75 5.33 -24.26
CA GLU A 351 -12.10 5.78 -24.53
C GLU A 351 -12.87 5.99 -23.24
N VAL A 352 -12.79 5.02 -22.34
CA VAL A 352 -13.52 5.01 -21.06
C VAL A 352 -13.04 6.12 -20.14
N LYS A 353 -11.74 6.38 -20.06
CA LYS A 353 -11.18 7.41 -19.15
C LYS A 353 -11.72 8.81 -19.45
N ARG A 354 -12.20 9.08 -20.65
CA ARG A 354 -12.82 10.38 -20.99
C ARG A 354 -14.11 10.66 -20.20
N TYR A 355 -14.73 9.65 -19.63
CA TYR A 355 -15.89 9.75 -18.76
C TYR A 355 -15.53 9.89 -17.28
N PHE A 356 -14.30 9.58 -16.88
CA PHE A 356 -13.87 9.62 -15.50
C PHE A 356 -12.99 10.85 -15.22
N THR A 357 -13.64 12.02 -15.19
CA THR A 357 -12.98 13.23 -14.71
C THR A 357 -12.82 13.15 -13.18
N LEU A 358 -11.68 13.55 -12.64
CA LEU A 358 -11.42 13.47 -11.21
C LEU A 358 -12.53 14.10 -10.35
N PRO A 359 -13.06 15.30 -10.65
CA PRO A 359 -14.16 15.88 -9.87
C PRO A 359 -15.44 15.03 -9.87
N ALA A 360 -15.80 14.43 -11.02
CA ALA A 360 -16.99 13.57 -11.12
C ALA A 360 -16.80 12.29 -10.30
N VAL A 361 -15.61 11.67 -10.38
CA VAL A 361 -15.27 10.46 -9.63
C VAL A 361 -15.35 10.72 -8.12
N PHE A 362 -14.78 11.81 -7.64
CA PHE A 362 -14.86 12.18 -6.21
C PHE A 362 -16.30 12.38 -5.76
N ASN A 363 -17.07 13.19 -6.49
CA ASN A 363 -18.46 13.48 -6.13
C ASN A 363 -19.33 12.22 -6.10
N GLY A 364 -19.10 11.28 -7.03
CA GLY A 364 -19.82 10.02 -7.06
C GLY A 364 -19.41 9.06 -5.94
N MET A 365 -18.10 8.93 -5.69
CA MET A 365 -17.56 8.11 -4.61
C MET A 365 -18.05 8.60 -3.23
N PHE A 366 -18.04 9.90 -2.99
CA PHE A 366 -18.52 10.47 -1.74
C PHE A 366 -20.02 10.20 -1.54
N ARG A 367 -20.84 10.39 -2.57
CA ARG A 367 -22.28 10.07 -2.50
C ARG A 367 -22.56 8.60 -2.21
N LEU A 368 -21.74 7.69 -2.76
CA LEU A 368 -21.82 6.27 -2.45
C LEU A 368 -21.57 6.01 -0.96
N VAL A 369 -20.46 6.53 -0.45
CA VAL A 369 -20.05 6.35 0.96
C VAL A 369 -21.04 7.01 1.91
N GLU A 370 -21.52 8.21 1.60
CA GLU A 370 -22.56 8.90 2.38
C GLU A 370 -23.83 8.07 2.48
N LYS A 371 -24.23 7.44 1.37
CA LYS A 371 -25.42 6.58 1.32
C LYS A 371 -25.26 5.28 2.10
N LEU A 372 -24.09 4.64 1.99
CA LEU A 372 -23.83 3.35 2.63
C LEU A 372 -23.56 3.46 4.14
N PHE A 373 -22.87 4.51 4.55
CA PHE A 373 -22.28 4.59 5.90
C PHE A 373 -22.86 5.74 6.75
N ASP A 374 -23.89 6.45 6.24
CA ASP A 374 -24.58 7.55 6.93
C ASP A 374 -23.65 8.66 7.42
N VAL A 375 -22.72 9.07 6.59
CA VAL A 375 -21.77 10.17 6.82
C VAL A 375 -21.97 11.28 5.79
N ARG A 376 -21.30 12.42 5.99
CA ARG A 376 -21.24 13.55 5.05
C ARG A 376 -19.78 13.92 4.82
N ILE A 377 -19.40 14.11 3.53
CA ILE A 377 -18.05 14.45 3.12
C ILE A 377 -18.06 15.81 2.44
N ASN A 378 -17.26 16.73 2.94
CA ASN A 378 -17.14 18.08 2.40
C ASN A 378 -15.68 18.50 2.33
N GLU A 379 -15.36 19.41 1.41
CA GLU A 379 -14.02 20.04 1.36
C GLU A 379 -13.81 20.85 2.64
N ASP A 380 -12.61 20.77 3.19
CA ASP A 380 -12.16 21.51 4.37
C ASP A 380 -10.91 22.32 3.99
N SER A 381 -10.39 23.15 4.86
CA SER A 381 -9.25 23.99 4.59
C SER A 381 -8.22 23.92 5.70
N ALA A 382 -6.99 23.63 5.32
CA ALA A 382 -5.81 23.74 6.16
C ALA A 382 -4.57 23.98 5.29
N PRO A 383 -3.44 24.40 5.88
CA PRO A 383 -2.17 24.43 5.16
C PRO A 383 -1.78 23.03 4.68
N VAL A 384 -1.30 22.93 3.43
CA VAL A 384 -0.93 21.68 2.77
C VAL A 384 0.53 21.69 2.34
N TRP A 385 1.15 20.54 2.06
CA TRP A 385 2.56 20.44 1.64
C TRP A 385 2.79 20.70 0.17
N HIS A 386 1.76 20.63 -0.68
CA HIS A 386 1.82 20.88 -2.11
C HIS A 386 0.48 21.45 -2.60
N ASP A 387 0.49 22.27 -3.66
CA ASP A 387 -0.69 22.94 -4.21
C ASP A 387 -1.76 21.96 -4.74
N ASP A 388 -1.38 20.75 -5.14
CA ASP A 388 -2.29 19.70 -5.61
C ASP A 388 -3.04 19.02 -4.48
N VAL A 389 -2.65 19.22 -3.22
CA VAL A 389 -3.22 18.52 -2.06
C VAL A 389 -4.50 19.21 -1.60
N LYS A 390 -5.52 18.42 -1.33
CA LYS A 390 -6.78 18.90 -0.76
C LYS A 390 -7.08 18.23 0.56
N LEU A 391 -7.76 18.99 1.45
CA LEU A 391 -8.27 18.47 2.72
C LEU A 391 -9.78 18.27 2.63
N TRP A 392 -10.26 17.19 3.20
CA TRP A 392 -11.66 16.81 3.30
C TRP A 392 -12.04 16.53 4.76
N ARG A 393 -13.30 16.78 5.11
CA ARG A 393 -13.86 16.41 6.41
C ARG A 393 -14.99 15.41 6.25
N ILE A 394 -15.06 14.47 7.17
CA ILE A 394 -16.18 13.54 7.34
C ILE A 394 -16.93 13.95 8.61
N SER A 395 -18.25 14.07 8.53
CA SER A 395 -19.13 14.36 9.66
C SER A 395 -20.30 13.38 9.71
N ASP A 396 -20.89 13.22 10.88
CA ASP A 396 -22.15 12.48 11.07
C ASP A 396 -23.35 13.27 10.52
N ALA A 397 -24.53 12.66 10.58
CA ALA A 397 -25.80 13.30 10.15
C ALA A 397 -26.13 14.57 10.95
N SER A 398 -25.60 14.73 12.15
CA SER A 398 -25.76 15.92 13.00
C SER A 398 -24.72 17.02 12.72
N GLY A 399 -23.74 16.76 11.84
CA GLY A 399 -22.68 17.68 11.49
C GLY A 399 -21.45 17.62 12.41
N ASN A 400 -21.40 16.69 13.37
CA ASN A 400 -20.24 16.51 14.22
C ASN A 400 -19.07 15.94 13.40
N LEU A 401 -17.87 16.47 13.63
CA LEU A 401 -16.66 15.98 12.97
C LEU A 401 -16.33 14.55 13.41
N ILE A 402 -16.22 13.64 12.44
CA ILE A 402 -15.78 12.25 12.62
C ILE A 402 -14.29 12.13 12.33
N ALA A 403 -13.86 12.64 11.16
CA ALA A 403 -12.50 12.47 10.64
C ALA A 403 -12.16 13.56 9.63
N ARG A 404 -10.85 13.63 9.28
CA ARG A 404 -10.36 14.37 8.12
C ARG A 404 -9.44 13.49 7.27
N PHE A 405 -9.28 13.85 6.01
CA PHE A 405 -8.28 13.21 5.16
C PHE A 405 -7.74 14.17 4.11
N TYR A 406 -6.47 14.02 3.83
CA TYR A 406 -5.81 14.68 2.72
C TYR A 406 -5.80 13.78 1.49
N THR A 407 -5.89 14.38 0.32
CA THR A 407 -5.71 13.70 -0.96
C THR A 407 -4.52 14.30 -1.70
N ASP A 408 -3.54 13.47 -2.03
CA ASP A 408 -2.35 13.80 -2.83
C ASP A 408 -2.27 12.83 -4.00
N LEU A 409 -2.88 13.18 -5.13
CA LEU A 409 -3.27 12.21 -6.15
C LEU A 409 -2.39 12.17 -7.39
N TYR A 410 -1.59 13.22 -7.64
CA TYR A 410 -0.85 13.30 -8.89
C TYR A 410 0.60 12.85 -8.74
N ALA A 411 1.12 12.22 -9.81
CA ALA A 411 2.52 11.84 -9.90
C ALA A 411 3.42 13.08 -10.01
N ARG A 412 4.59 13.06 -9.39
CA ARG A 412 5.65 14.06 -9.53
C ARG A 412 7.01 13.46 -9.19
N ALA A 413 8.10 14.08 -9.69
CA ALA A 413 9.45 13.58 -9.50
C ALA A 413 9.89 13.43 -8.02
N SER A 414 9.35 14.30 -7.14
CA SER A 414 9.62 14.28 -5.70
C SER A 414 8.74 13.28 -4.91
N LYS A 415 7.96 12.44 -5.61
CA LYS A 415 7.00 11.55 -4.98
C LYS A 415 7.27 10.09 -5.31
N ARG A 416 7.28 9.23 -4.31
CA ARG A 416 7.39 7.78 -4.46
C ARG A 416 6.25 7.25 -5.32
N GLY A 417 6.55 6.30 -6.20
CA GLY A 417 5.55 5.63 -7.04
C GLY A 417 4.64 4.68 -6.25
N GLY A 418 3.54 4.30 -6.88
CA GLY A 418 2.48 3.48 -6.29
C GLY A 418 1.36 4.32 -5.67
N ALA A 419 0.45 3.65 -4.96
CA ALA A 419 -0.58 4.29 -4.15
C ALA A 419 -0.48 3.73 -2.73
N TRP A 420 -0.90 4.52 -1.75
CA TRP A 420 -0.93 4.10 -0.35
C TRP A 420 -1.80 5.03 0.49
N MET A 421 -2.34 4.46 1.55
CA MET A 421 -2.93 5.22 2.65
C MET A 421 -1.93 5.32 3.80
N ASP A 422 -1.87 6.47 4.45
CA ASP A 422 -1.12 6.73 5.68
C ASP A 422 -1.92 7.65 6.61
N SER A 423 -1.43 7.98 7.79
CA SER A 423 -2.17 8.79 8.74
C SER A 423 -1.32 9.77 9.54
N ASP A 424 -1.91 10.92 9.87
CA ASP A 424 -1.35 11.89 10.83
C ASP A 424 -1.76 11.56 12.26
N THR A 425 -3.06 11.33 12.48
CA THR A 425 -3.61 10.99 13.78
C THR A 425 -4.61 9.85 13.71
N THR A 426 -4.71 9.11 14.81
CA THR A 426 -5.65 7.99 14.98
C THR A 426 -6.75 8.37 15.97
N TYR A 427 -7.96 7.83 15.77
CA TYR A 427 -9.03 7.99 16.73
C TYR A 427 -8.63 7.42 18.10
N CYS A 428 -8.80 8.19 19.16
CA CYS A 428 -8.69 7.69 20.52
C CYS A 428 -9.48 8.57 21.50
N VAL A 429 -9.76 8.01 22.67
CA VAL A 429 -10.29 8.74 23.82
C VAL A 429 -9.14 9.00 24.78
N LEU A 430 -8.84 10.27 25.03
CA LEU A 430 -7.77 10.68 25.93
C LEU A 430 -8.19 10.51 27.41
N PRO A 431 -7.23 10.46 28.35
CA PRO A 431 -7.54 10.28 29.78
C PRO A 431 -8.49 11.36 30.39
N ASP A 432 -8.52 12.57 29.80
CA ASP A 432 -9.44 13.64 30.19
C ASP A 432 -10.85 13.48 29.61
N GLY A 433 -11.09 12.41 28.83
CA GLY A 433 -12.36 12.12 28.17
C GLY A 433 -12.55 12.85 26.83
N SER A 434 -11.60 13.68 26.42
CA SER A 434 -11.65 14.29 25.08
C SER A 434 -11.36 13.26 23.98
N VAL A 435 -11.90 13.51 22.78
CA VAL A 435 -11.74 12.63 21.62
C VAL A 435 -10.77 13.27 20.64
N ARG A 436 -9.74 12.52 20.26
CA ARG A 436 -8.88 12.85 19.12
C ARG A 436 -9.47 12.24 17.86
N THR A 437 -9.77 13.08 16.87
CA THR A 437 -10.29 12.64 15.59
C THR A 437 -9.17 12.13 14.67
N PRO A 438 -9.41 11.08 13.88
CA PRO A 438 -8.41 10.56 12.94
C PRO A 438 -8.21 11.49 11.73
N VAL A 439 -6.98 11.49 11.20
CA VAL A 439 -6.60 12.19 9.98
C VAL A 439 -5.81 11.23 9.10
N ALA A 440 -6.32 10.97 7.89
CA ALA A 440 -5.70 10.07 6.92
C ALA A 440 -5.05 10.84 5.77
N PHE A 441 -4.11 10.18 5.09
CA PHE A 441 -3.55 10.59 3.80
C PHE A 441 -3.91 9.55 2.75
N LEU A 442 -4.49 9.98 1.63
CA LEU A 442 -4.70 9.14 0.46
C LEU A 442 -3.76 9.62 -0.64
N VAL A 443 -2.79 8.80 -0.97
CA VAL A 443 -1.71 9.14 -1.90
C VAL A 443 -1.79 8.23 -3.13
N CYS A 444 -1.86 8.85 -4.32
CA CYS A 444 -1.85 8.15 -5.60
C CYS A 444 -0.82 8.78 -6.56
N ASN A 445 -0.70 8.24 -7.74
CA ASN A 445 0.22 8.73 -8.78
C ASN A 445 -0.50 8.82 -10.15
N PHE A 446 -1.66 9.48 -10.18
CA PHE A 446 -2.42 9.71 -11.41
C PHE A 446 -1.77 10.75 -12.31
N SER A 447 -2.22 10.79 -13.58
CA SER A 447 -1.79 11.82 -14.53
C SER A 447 -2.27 13.20 -14.08
N HIS A 448 -1.42 14.21 -14.24
CA HIS A 448 -1.82 15.61 -14.04
C HIS A 448 -2.88 16.07 -15.06
N PRO A 449 -3.69 17.08 -14.71
CA PRO A 449 -4.49 17.79 -15.70
C PRO A 449 -3.59 18.43 -16.74
N VAL A 450 -4.05 18.49 -18.00
CA VAL A 450 -3.33 19.09 -19.12
C VAL A 450 -4.11 20.31 -19.61
N GLY A 451 -3.50 21.48 -19.56
CA GLY A 451 -4.15 22.75 -19.89
C GLY A 451 -5.31 23.05 -18.93
N ASP A 452 -6.45 23.47 -19.48
CA ASP A 452 -7.66 23.80 -18.70
C ASP A 452 -8.60 22.59 -18.45
N LYS A 453 -8.22 21.38 -18.91
CA LYS A 453 -9.04 20.19 -18.73
C LYS A 453 -8.74 19.51 -17.39
N PRO A 454 -9.78 18.97 -16.72
CA PRO A 454 -9.55 18.21 -15.48
C PRO A 454 -8.73 16.94 -15.75
N ALA A 455 -8.08 16.41 -14.72
CA ALA A 455 -7.42 15.12 -14.80
C ALA A 455 -8.41 14.02 -15.17
N LEU A 456 -8.00 13.13 -16.07
CA LEU A 456 -8.76 11.99 -16.52
C LEU A 456 -8.19 10.72 -15.89
N LEU A 457 -9.07 9.94 -15.27
CA LEU A 457 -8.71 8.69 -14.63
C LEU A 457 -9.01 7.51 -15.54
N THR A 458 -8.11 6.56 -15.65
CA THR A 458 -8.42 5.24 -16.18
C THR A 458 -9.39 4.53 -15.24
N HIS A 459 -10.02 3.44 -15.68
CA HIS A 459 -10.83 2.64 -14.76
C HIS A 459 -9.98 2.03 -13.64
N ASP A 460 -8.72 1.66 -13.92
CA ASP A 460 -7.76 1.18 -12.92
C ASP A 460 -7.43 2.28 -11.89
N ASP A 461 -7.28 3.54 -12.33
CA ASP A 461 -7.11 4.67 -11.40
C ASP A 461 -8.33 4.86 -10.50
N VAL A 462 -9.55 4.70 -11.05
CA VAL A 462 -10.79 4.73 -10.26
C VAL A 462 -10.80 3.61 -9.23
N THR A 463 -10.46 2.38 -9.63
CA THR A 463 -10.37 1.23 -8.72
C THR A 463 -9.33 1.46 -7.63
N THR A 464 -8.15 1.97 -7.98
CA THR A 464 -7.10 2.34 -7.03
C THR A 464 -7.57 3.39 -6.03
N LEU A 465 -8.29 4.42 -6.49
CA LEU A 465 -8.84 5.44 -5.59
C LEU A 465 -9.84 4.85 -4.60
N PHE A 466 -10.71 3.93 -5.05
CA PHE A 466 -11.64 3.22 -4.17
C PHE A 466 -10.89 2.33 -3.16
N HIS A 467 -9.82 1.70 -3.59
CA HIS A 467 -8.93 0.91 -2.74
C HIS A 467 -8.35 1.76 -1.61
N GLU A 468 -7.64 2.83 -1.94
CA GLU A 468 -7.03 3.71 -0.93
C GLU A 468 -8.09 4.34 -0.01
N PHE A 469 -9.25 4.69 -0.57
CA PHE A 469 -10.35 5.19 0.24
C PHE A 469 -10.93 4.12 1.16
N GLY A 470 -10.91 2.85 0.78
CA GLY A 470 -11.29 1.71 1.64
C GLY A 470 -10.41 1.60 2.89
N HIS A 471 -9.09 1.71 2.73
CA HIS A 471 -8.15 1.85 3.85
C HIS A 471 -8.45 3.09 4.70
N GLY A 472 -8.64 4.24 4.03
CA GLY A 472 -8.99 5.49 4.68
C GLY A 472 -10.27 5.38 5.52
N LEU A 473 -11.32 4.75 5.01
CA LEU A 473 -12.57 4.52 5.72
C LEU A 473 -12.37 3.62 6.94
N HIS A 474 -11.57 2.56 6.82
CA HIS A 474 -11.22 1.69 7.95
C HIS A 474 -10.52 2.48 9.07
N HIS A 475 -9.59 3.36 8.70
CA HIS A 475 -8.91 4.22 9.65
C HIS A 475 -9.86 5.26 10.26
N MET A 476 -10.65 5.95 9.45
CA MET A 476 -11.45 7.11 9.83
C MET A 476 -12.75 6.77 10.55
N LEU A 477 -13.36 5.62 10.30
CA LEU A 477 -14.63 5.22 10.91
C LEU A 477 -14.47 4.40 12.19
N SER A 478 -13.23 4.18 12.65
CA SER A 478 -12.95 3.49 13.92
C SER A 478 -13.63 4.17 15.11
N ARG A 479 -14.03 3.36 16.08
CA ARG A 479 -14.61 3.80 17.36
C ARG A 479 -13.90 3.18 18.55
N VAL A 480 -12.73 2.59 18.32
CA VAL A 480 -11.92 1.96 19.36
C VAL A 480 -11.22 3.03 20.18
N PRO A 481 -11.47 3.13 21.52
CA PRO A 481 -10.90 4.19 22.32
C PRO A 481 -9.38 4.20 22.43
N GLN A 482 -8.75 3.04 22.30
CA GLN A 482 -7.29 2.88 22.39
C GLN A 482 -6.65 3.08 21.00
N ALA A 483 -5.74 4.03 20.88
CA ALA A 483 -5.07 4.36 19.63
C ALA A 483 -4.35 3.16 18.97
N GLN A 484 -3.73 2.30 19.77
CA GLN A 484 -3.00 1.12 19.29
C GLN A 484 -3.89 0.07 18.61
N LEU A 485 -5.20 0.09 18.86
CA LEU A 485 -6.19 -0.82 18.26
C LEU A 485 -7.13 -0.13 17.29
N SER A 486 -7.04 1.19 17.18
CA SER A 486 -7.99 2.00 16.41
C SER A 486 -7.55 2.14 14.95
N GLY A 487 -8.53 2.19 14.06
CA GLY A 487 -8.30 2.27 12.62
C GLY A 487 -7.60 1.01 12.10
N ILE A 488 -6.55 1.20 11.32
CA ILE A 488 -5.73 0.10 10.79
C ILE A 488 -4.66 -0.39 11.78
N ASN A 489 -4.49 0.30 12.93
CA ASN A 489 -3.42 -0.04 13.87
C ASN A 489 -3.64 -1.43 14.48
N GLY A 490 -2.61 -2.27 14.38
CA GLY A 490 -2.62 -3.62 14.94
C GLY A 490 -3.58 -4.61 14.24
N VAL A 491 -4.22 -4.22 13.13
CA VAL A 491 -4.97 -5.17 12.28
C VAL A 491 -3.98 -6.16 11.70
N GLU A 492 -4.35 -7.43 11.68
CA GLU A 492 -3.54 -8.49 11.07
C GLU A 492 -3.22 -8.12 9.61
N TRP A 493 -1.94 -8.13 9.26
CA TRP A 493 -1.47 -7.59 7.99
C TRP A 493 -2.07 -8.30 6.76
N ASP A 494 -2.39 -9.57 6.91
CA ASP A 494 -3.07 -10.37 5.88
C ASP A 494 -4.59 -10.17 5.83
N ALA A 495 -5.14 -9.31 6.71
CA ALA A 495 -6.52 -8.84 6.66
C ALA A 495 -6.63 -7.34 6.34
N VAL A 496 -5.52 -6.58 6.39
CA VAL A 496 -5.54 -5.12 6.25
C VAL A 496 -6.11 -4.67 4.90
N GLU A 497 -5.92 -5.48 3.86
CA GLU A 497 -6.45 -5.22 2.51
C GLU A 497 -7.93 -5.57 2.34
N MET A 498 -8.59 -6.17 3.33
CA MET A 498 -10.00 -6.55 3.19
C MET A 498 -10.92 -5.35 2.96
N PRO A 499 -10.83 -4.22 3.70
CA PRO A 499 -11.69 -3.06 3.47
C PRO A 499 -11.36 -2.30 2.17
N SER A 500 -10.09 -2.27 1.76
CA SER A 500 -9.67 -1.61 0.53
C SER A 500 -10.17 -2.35 -0.71
N GLN A 501 -9.90 -3.63 -0.82
CA GLN A 501 -10.37 -4.49 -1.91
C GLN A 501 -11.90 -4.63 -1.93
N PHE A 502 -12.54 -4.58 -0.76
CA PHE A 502 -13.99 -4.54 -0.66
C PHE A 502 -14.59 -3.33 -1.40
N MET A 503 -14.01 -2.15 -1.23
CA MET A 503 -14.50 -0.94 -1.90
C MET A 503 -14.33 -0.97 -3.43
N GLU A 504 -13.35 -1.66 -3.96
CA GLU A 504 -13.12 -1.81 -5.41
C GLU A 504 -14.33 -2.38 -6.16
N ASN A 505 -15.13 -3.22 -5.50
CA ASN A 505 -16.27 -3.90 -6.13
C ASN A 505 -17.32 -2.94 -6.67
N TRP A 506 -17.52 -1.77 -6.04
CA TRP A 506 -18.43 -0.75 -6.56
C TRP A 506 -17.97 -0.09 -7.86
N ALA A 507 -16.66 -0.08 -8.15
CA ALA A 507 -16.13 0.39 -9.41
C ALA A 507 -16.53 -0.51 -10.62
N TRP A 508 -17.16 -1.66 -10.36
CA TRP A 508 -17.69 -2.57 -11.38
C TRP A 508 -19.23 -2.60 -11.44
N ASN A 509 -19.91 -1.67 -10.76
CA ASN A 509 -21.36 -1.56 -10.79
C ASN A 509 -21.82 -0.36 -11.63
N TYR A 510 -22.76 -0.57 -12.57
CA TYR A 510 -23.21 0.48 -13.48
C TYR A 510 -23.84 1.67 -12.76
N ASP A 511 -24.71 1.42 -11.78
CA ASP A 511 -25.38 2.50 -11.05
C ASP A 511 -24.38 3.35 -10.27
N THR A 512 -23.30 2.75 -9.80
CA THR A 512 -22.17 3.47 -9.21
C THR A 512 -21.43 4.27 -10.27
N LEU A 513 -20.93 3.61 -11.34
CA LEU A 513 -20.12 4.27 -12.36
C LEU A 513 -20.87 5.39 -13.07
N LYS A 514 -22.17 5.25 -13.26
CA LYS A 514 -23.02 6.32 -13.78
C LYS A 514 -22.95 7.59 -12.92
N THR A 515 -22.83 7.46 -11.60
CA THR A 515 -22.72 8.61 -10.68
C THR A 515 -21.30 9.17 -10.59
N LEU A 516 -20.30 8.40 -11.01
CA LEU A 516 -18.89 8.76 -11.01
C LEU A 516 -18.45 9.38 -12.35
N SER A 517 -19.29 9.32 -13.38
CA SER A 517 -18.90 9.66 -14.75
C SER A 517 -19.45 10.98 -15.21
N SER A 518 -18.62 11.71 -15.98
CA SER A 518 -18.97 12.92 -16.72
C SER A 518 -17.95 13.08 -17.84
N HIS A 519 -18.36 12.89 -19.09
CA HIS A 519 -17.46 13.01 -20.23
C HIS A 519 -16.81 14.40 -20.30
N VAL A 520 -15.52 14.44 -20.48
CA VAL A 520 -14.70 15.66 -20.37
C VAL A 520 -15.11 16.80 -21.29
N ASP A 521 -15.64 16.48 -22.48
CA ASP A 521 -16.05 17.49 -23.48
C ASP A 521 -17.57 17.72 -23.52
N THR A 522 -18.39 16.67 -23.25
CA THR A 522 -19.86 16.76 -23.41
C THR A 522 -20.62 16.79 -22.09
N GLY A 523 -19.99 16.37 -20.98
CA GLY A 523 -20.65 16.22 -19.68
C GLY A 523 -21.58 15.00 -19.57
N GLU A 524 -21.67 14.17 -20.61
CA GLU A 524 -22.50 12.97 -20.61
C GLU A 524 -21.97 11.91 -19.65
N VAL A 525 -22.87 11.15 -19.03
CA VAL A 525 -22.50 10.01 -18.19
C VAL A 525 -22.02 8.84 -19.04
N LEU A 526 -21.30 7.90 -18.45
CA LEU A 526 -20.86 6.67 -19.09
C LEU A 526 -22.06 5.94 -19.73
N PRO A 527 -22.04 5.72 -21.04
CA PRO A 527 -23.13 5.00 -21.74
C PRO A 527 -23.21 3.54 -21.26
N LYS A 528 -24.45 3.02 -21.18
CA LYS A 528 -24.67 1.63 -20.72
C LYS A 528 -24.00 0.60 -21.62
N ASP A 529 -24.03 0.83 -22.94
CA ASP A 529 -23.38 -0.06 -23.91
C ASP A 529 -21.85 -0.09 -23.77
N LEU A 530 -21.24 1.05 -23.45
CA LEU A 530 -19.80 1.10 -23.16
C LEU A 530 -19.48 0.40 -21.83
N PHE A 531 -20.31 0.59 -20.80
CA PHE A 531 -20.18 -0.17 -19.55
C PHE A 531 -20.32 -1.68 -19.78
N ASP A 532 -21.29 -2.12 -20.62
CA ASP A 532 -21.47 -3.54 -20.90
C ASP A 532 -20.25 -4.17 -21.59
N LYS A 533 -19.57 -3.40 -22.44
CA LYS A 533 -18.28 -3.79 -23.03
C LYS A 533 -17.15 -3.87 -21.96
N MET A 534 -17.10 -2.89 -21.06
CA MET A 534 -16.17 -2.94 -19.92
C MET A 534 -16.41 -4.18 -19.07
N LEU A 535 -17.68 -4.44 -18.71
CA LEU A 535 -18.03 -5.59 -17.87
C LEU A 535 -17.74 -6.93 -18.57
N ALA A 536 -17.96 -7.01 -19.88
CA ALA A 536 -17.57 -8.18 -20.68
C ALA A 536 -16.04 -8.40 -20.67
N ALA A 537 -15.28 -7.30 -20.59
CA ALA A 537 -13.83 -7.34 -20.52
C ALA A 537 -13.28 -7.48 -19.07
N LYS A 538 -14.11 -7.44 -18.04
CA LYS A 538 -13.70 -7.44 -16.62
C LYS A 538 -12.72 -8.58 -16.31
N ASN A 539 -13.02 -9.76 -16.78
CA ASN A 539 -12.20 -10.96 -16.53
C ASN A 539 -11.25 -11.27 -17.70
N PHE A 540 -11.00 -10.27 -18.57
CA PHE A 540 -10.04 -10.39 -19.65
C PHE A 540 -8.64 -10.63 -19.08
N GLN A 541 -8.03 -11.76 -19.47
CA GLN A 541 -6.71 -12.18 -18.98
C GLN A 541 -6.60 -12.33 -17.45
N SER A 542 -7.71 -12.55 -16.75
CA SER A 542 -7.73 -12.72 -15.29
C SER A 542 -6.87 -13.91 -14.83
N GLY A 543 -6.78 -14.96 -15.64
CA GLY A 543 -5.89 -16.10 -15.35
C GLY A 543 -4.42 -15.72 -15.38
N MET A 544 -3.99 -14.99 -16.41
CA MET A 544 -2.60 -14.46 -16.52
C MET A 544 -2.29 -13.52 -15.36
N PHE A 545 -3.20 -12.60 -15.04
CA PHE A 545 -3.02 -11.65 -13.94
C PHE A 545 -2.94 -12.35 -12.58
N CYS A 546 -3.85 -13.30 -12.31
CA CYS A 546 -3.83 -14.08 -11.08
C CYS A 546 -2.49 -14.81 -10.90
N LEU A 547 -2.02 -15.53 -11.93
CA LEU A 547 -0.74 -16.25 -11.89
C LEU A 547 0.44 -15.31 -11.66
N ARG A 548 0.39 -14.08 -12.21
CA ARG A 548 1.44 -13.08 -11.98
C ARG A 548 1.48 -12.63 -10.52
N GLN A 549 0.34 -12.42 -9.88
CA GLN A 549 0.30 -12.09 -8.45
C GLN A 549 0.76 -13.24 -7.57
N LEU A 550 0.45 -14.48 -7.96
CA LEU A 550 0.91 -15.68 -7.26
C LEU A 550 2.42 -15.90 -7.42
N GLU A 551 3.01 -15.54 -8.59
CA GLU A 551 4.47 -15.50 -8.76
C GLU A 551 5.12 -14.60 -7.70
N PHE A 552 4.57 -13.41 -7.47
CA PHE A 552 5.09 -12.47 -6.48
C PHE A 552 4.97 -13.01 -5.06
N ALA A 553 3.79 -13.54 -4.71
CA ALA A 553 3.52 -14.06 -3.37
C ALA A 553 4.36 -15.31 -3.04
N LEU A 554 4.50 -16.24 -3.99
CA LEU A 554 5.34 -17.44 -3.83
C LEU A 554 6.83 -17.08 -3.78
N PHE A 555 7.28 -16.13 -4.59
CA PHE A 555 8.65 -15.64 -4.53
C PHE A 555 8.95 -15.05 -3.15
N ASP A 556 8.13 -14.13 -2.67
CA ASP A 556 8.28 -13.52 -1.34
C ASP A 556 8.31 -14.57 -0.24
N LEU A 557 7.33 -15.47 -0.23
CA LEU A 557 7.26 -16.50 0.81
C LEU A 557 8.53 -17.37 0.80
N ARG A 558 8.92 -17.87 -0.38
CA ARG A 558 10.01 -18.85 -0.52
C ARG A 558 11.39 -18.30 -0.22
N ILE A 559 11.66 -17.02 -0.51
CA ILE A 559 12.95 -16.40 -0.12
C ILE A 559 13.06 -16.16 1.38
N HIS A 560 11.94 -16.22 2.10
CA HIS A 560 11.89 -16.03 3.56
C HIS A 560 11.60 -17.32 4.34
N ASP A 561 11.12 -18.39 3.68
CA ASP A 561 10.85 -19.73 4.25
C ASP A 561 12.04 -20.68 4.03
N ASP A 562 13.24 -20.20 4.33
CA ASP A 562 14.48 -20.94 4.15
C ASP A 562 15.02 -21.44 5.48
N ASP A 563 14.87 -22.75 5.70
CA ASP A 563 15.43 -23.45 6.87
C ASP A 563 16.72 -24.23 6.55
N LYS A 564 17.10 -24.39 5.29
CA LYS A 564 18.17 -25.29 4.81
C LYS A 564 19.22 -24.67 3.92
N SER A 565 18.89 -23.62 3.20
CA SER A 565 19.78 -22.93 2.25
C SER A 565 19.78 -21.43 2.48
N ASP A 566 20.80 -20.74 1.94
CA ASP A 566 20.88 -19.29 2.01
C ASP A 566 20.37 -18.67 0.70
N HIS A 567 19.07 -18.36 0.64
CA HIS A 567 18.46 -17.72 -0.52
C HIS A 567 18.94 -16.28 -0.76
N ALA A 568 19.70 -15.71 0.16
CA ALA A 568 20.30 -14.38 -0.04
C ALA A 568 21.24 -14.33 -1.23
N GLU A 569 21.94 -15.43 -1.54
CA GLU A 569 22.88 -15.48 -2.64
C GLU A 569 22.23 -15.91 -3.97
N ASP A 570 21.13 -16.65 -3.93
CA ASP A 570 20.49 -17.21 -5.12
C ASP A 570 19.00 -16.85 -5.27
N PHE A 571 18.56 -15.71 -4.69
CA PHE A 571 17.16 -15.26 -4.75
C PHE A 571 16.62 -15.17 -6.19
N GLU A 572 17.46 -14.82 -7.16
CA GLU A 572 17.09 -14.81 -8.59
C GLU A 572 16.74 -16.21 -9.08
N LYS A 573 17.48 -17.22 -8.64
CA LYS A 573 17.17 -18.62 -8.95
C LYS A 573 15.86 -19.09 -8.31
N VAL A 574 15.56 -18.62 -7.11
CA VAL A 574 14.25 -18.87 -6.47
C VAL A 574 13.14 -18.29 -7.34
N LEU A 575 13.29 -17.04 -7.79
CA LEU A 575 12.34 -16.38 -8.68
C LEU A 575 12.16 -17.16 -9.99
N ASP A 576 13.26 -17.63 -10.60
CA ASP A 576 13.21 -18.41 -11.83
C ASP A 576 12.50 -19.76 -11.63
N ASN A 577 12.67 -20.40 -10.47
CA ASN A 577 11.96 -21.63 -10.16
C ASN A 577 10.45 -21.39 -9.96
N VAL A 578 10.07 -20.32 -9.25
CA VAL A 578 8.67 -19.92 -9.12
C VAL A 578 8.05 -19.63 -10.50
N ARG A 579 8.76 -18.92 -11.38
CA ARG A 579 8.30 -18.64 -12.75
C ARG A 579 8.07 -19.92 -13.56
N LYS A 580 8.97 -20.89 -13.48
CA LYS A 580 8.78 -22.19 -14.15
C LYS A 580 7.54 -22.93 -13.68
N GLU A 581 7.16 -22.73 -12.41
CA GLU A 581 6.00 -23.39 -11.79
C GLU A 581 4.69 -22.71 -12.16
N VAL A 582 4.62 -21.37 -12.04
CA VAL A 582 3.35 -20.65 -12.11
C VAL A 582 3.23 -19.70 -13.30
N ALA A 583 4.30 -19.13 -13.82
CA ALA A 583 4.21 -18.16 -14.89
C ALA A 583 3.78 -18.80 -16.20
N VAL A 584 2.94 -18.10 -16.96
CA VAL A 584 2.54 -18.48 -18.32
C VAL A 584 3.12 -17.51 -19.36
N VAL A 585 3.46 -16.28 -18.95
CA VAL A 585 4.11 -15.27 -19.79
C VAL A 585 5.61 -15.31 -19.54
N PRO A 586 6.45 -15.51 -20.57
CA PRO A 586 7.89 -15.48 -20.39
C PRO A 586 8.40 -14.14 -19.92
N ALA A 587 9.29 -14.13 -18.93
CA ALA A 587 10.00 -12.92 -18.52
C ALA A 587 11.21 -12.68 -19.45
N ALA A 588 11.58 -11.41 -19.63
CA ALA A 588 12.82 -11.08 -20.34
C ALA A 588 14.04 -11.55 -19.52
N GLU A 589 15.08 -12.08 -20.18
CA GLU A 589 16.31 -12.53 -19.54
C GLU A 589 17.01 -11.42 -18.73
N TYR A 590 16.88 -10.19 -19.20
CA TYR A 590 17.42 -9.01 -18.51
C TYR A 590 16.54 -8.50 -17.36
N SER A 591 15.37 -9.08 -17.13
CA SER A 591 14.45 -8.59 -16.08
C SER A 591 15.08 -8.76 -14.69
N ARG A 592 15.07 -7.67 -13.92
CA ARG A 592 15.53 -7.58 -12.53
C ARG A 592 14.37 -7.17 -11.64
N PHE A 593 13.33 -8.00 -11.63
CA PHE A 593 12.09 -7.71 -10.90
C PHE A 593 12.34 -7.51 -9.40
N ALA A 594 13.15 -8.37 -8.77
CA ALA A 594 13.40 -8.31 -7.33
C ALA A 594 14.00 -6.96 -6.90
N GLN A 595 14.88 -6.38 -7.72
CA GLN A 595 15.57 -5.12 -7.44
C GLN A 595 14.63 -3.90 -7.40
N SER A 596 13.42 -4.04 -7.93
CA SER A 596 12.37 -3.01 -7.89
C SER A 596 11.16 -3.39 -7.05
N PHE A 597 11.20 -4.54 -6.35
CA PHE A 597 10.08 -5.05 -5.56
C PHE A 597 10.06 -4.43 -4.15
N ALA A 598 9.77 -3.13 -4.09
CA ALA A 598 9.78 -2.35 -2.85
C ALA A 598 8.81 -2.88 -1.79
N HIS A 599 7.69 -3.51 -2.16
CA HIS A 599 6.71 -4.06 -1.22
C HIS A 599 7.35 -4.93 -0.14
N ILE A 600 8.24 -5.85 -0.54
CA ILE A 600 8.83 -6.83 0.38
C ILE A 600 10.19 -6.38 0.94
N PHE A 601 10.88 -5.43 0.30
CA PHE A 601 12.21 -4.98 0.75
C PHE A 601 12.19 -3.61 1.44
N ALA A 602 11.12 -2.82 1.26
CA ALA A 602 11.00 -1.47 1.84
C ALA A 602 9.57 -1.09 2.25
N GLY A 603 8.58 -1.93 1.97
CA GLY A 603 7.16 -1.61 2.13
C GLY A 603 6.44 -2.36 3.26
N GLY A 604 7.15 -3.17 4.05
CA GLY A 604 6.55 -3.90 5.18
C GLY A 604 5.86 -5.23 4.83
N TYR A 605 5.91 -5.66 3.57
CA TYR A 605 5.28 -6.92 3.10
C TYR A 605 6.24 -8.12 3.06
N SER A 606 7.35 -8.09 3.75
CA SER A 606 8.30 -9.22 3.81
C SER A 606 7.65 -10.47 4.39
N ALA A 607 7.72 -11.59 3.66
CA ALA A 607 6.95 -12.81 3.90
C ALA A 607 5.45 -12.52 4.16
N GLY A 608 4.91 -11.55 3.45
CA GLY A 608 3.58 -11.01 3.65
C GLY A 608 2.83 -10.61 2.38
N TYR A 609 3.44 -10.72 1.20
CA TYR A 609 2.79 -10.33 -0.06
C TYR A 609 1.56 -11.19 -0.39
N TYR A 610 1.50 -12.42 0.12
CA TYR A 610 0.33 -13.29 0.03
C TYR A 610 -0.94 -12.63 0.58
N SER A 611 -0.80 -11.66 1.48
CA SER A 611 -1.89 -10.92 2.13
C SER A 611 -2.89 -10.36 1.13
N TYR A 612 -2.43 -9.90 -0.03
CA TYR A 612 -3.33 -9.42 -1.10
C TYR A 612 -4.32 -10.49 -1.56
N LYS A 613 -3.82 -11.72 -1.82
CA LYS A 613 -4.70 -12.82 -2.25
C LYS A 613 -5.52 -13.41 -1.10
N TRP A 614 -4.97 -13.40 0.10
CA TRP A 614 -5.68 -13.83 1.30
C TRP A 614 -6.85 -12.90 1.61
N ALA A 615 -6.61 -11.60 1.60
CA ALA A 615 -7.65 -10.59 1.82
C ALA A 615 -8.68 -10.51 0.69
N GLU A 616 -8.32 -10.83 -0.57
CA GLU A 616 -9.29 -10.93 -1.67
C GLU A 616 -10.37 -11.99 -1.39
N VAL A 617 -10.04 -13.09 -0.73
CA VAL A 617 -11.04 -14.09 -0.31
C VAL A 617 -12.03 -13.46 0.67
N LEU A 618 -11.52 -12.77 1.67
CA LEU A 618 -12.33 -12.08 2.69
C LEU A 618 -13.20 -10.99 2.06
N SER A 619 -12.61 -10.18 1.22
CA SER A 619 -13.24 -9.05 0.53
C SER A 619 -14.37 -9.50 -0.40
N ALA A 620 -14.10 -10.48 -1.27
CA ALA A 620 -15.08 -10.99 -2.21
C ALA A 620 -16.29 -11.63 -1.51
N ASP A 621 -16.03 -12.37 -0.43
CA ASP A 621 -17.09 -13.00 0.35
C ASP A 621 -17.85 -11.96 1.21
N ALA A 622 -17.19 -10.95 1.75
CA ALA A 622 -17.87 -9.84 2.42
C ALA A 622 -18.77 -9.07 1.44
N PHE A 623 -18.29 -8.80 0.22
CA PHE A 623 -19.09 -8.12 -0.79
C PHE A 623 -20.31 -8.93 -1.24
N SER A 624 -20.23 -10.27 -1.24
CA SER A 624 -21.38 -11.11 -1.57
C SER A 624 -22.58 -10.91 -0.64
N ALA A 625 -22.40 -10.40 0.59
CA ALA A 625 -23.54 -9.99 1.42
C ALA A 625 -24.34 -8.83 0.79
N PHE A 626 -23.66 -7.89 0.13
CA PHE A 626 -24.34 -6.81 -0.58
C PHE A 626 -24.98 -7.29 -1.88
N GLU A 627 -24.39 -8.29 -2.55
CA GLU A 627 -25.03 -8.93 -3.71
C GLU A 627 -26.34 -9.64 -3.30
N GLU A 628 -26.35 -10.30 -2.12
CA GLU A 628 -27.49 -11.02 -1.56
C GLU A 628 -28.59 -10.10 -1.02
N GLU A 629 -28.21 -8.99 -0.37
CA GLU A 629 -29.11 -8.12 0.39
C GLU A 629 -29.42 -6.79 -0.30
N GLY A 630 -28.72 -6.49 -1.40
CA GLY A 630 -28.80 -5.26 -2.20
C GLY A 630 -27.57 -4.38 -2.06
N LEU A 631 -26.97 -4.05 -3.21
CA LEU A 631 -25.69 -3.34 -3.33
C LEU A 631 -25.63 -1.98 -2.61
N PHE A 632 -26.78 -1.32 -2.47
CA PHE A 632 -26.89 -0.01 -1.82
C PHE A 632 -27.75 -0.06 -0.55
N ASN A 633 -27.82 -1.23 0.10
CA ASN A 633 -28.59 -1.41 1.33
C ASN A 633 -27.88 -0.75 2.51
N PRO A 634 -28.48 0.33 3.11
CA PRO A 634 -27.85 1.02 4.22
C PRO A 634 -27.73 0.16 5.49
N ALA A 635 -28.63 -0.84 5.68
CA ALA A 635 -28.56 -1.73 6.83
C ALA A 635 -27.35 -2.66 6.75
N THR A 636 -27.04 -3.17 5.55
CA THR A 636 -25.83 -3.96 5.29
C THR A 636 -24.58 -3.09 5.42
N GLY A 637 -24.62 -1.84 4.89
CA GLY A 637 -23.56 -0.85 5.08
C GLY A 637 -23.30 -0.53 6.57
N LYS A 638 -24.37 -0.31 7.33
CA LYS A 638 -24.23 -0.08 8.78
C LYS A 638 -23.61 -1.28 9.49
N ARG A 639 -24.04 -2.51 9.17
CA ARG A 639 -23.44 -3.74 9.74
C ARG A 639 -21.96 -3.86 9.39
N TRP A 640 -21.55 -3.49 8.15
CA TRP A 640 -20.15 -3.43 7.76
C TRP A 640 -19.34 -2.44 8.60
N VAL A 641 -19.89 -1.24 8.83
CA VAL A 641 -19.26 -0.25 9.72
C VAL A 641 -19.18 -0.79 11.15
N ASP A 642 -20.29 -1.29 11.72
CA ASP A 642 -20.39 -1.70 13.11
C ASP A 642 -19.49 -2.93 13.42
N GLU A 643 -19.35 -3.89 12.51
CA GLU A 643 -18.64 -5.15 12.75
C GLU A 643 -17.23 -5.20 12.20
N VAL A 644 -16.88 -4.34 11.23
CA VAL A 644 -15.56 -4.33 10.60
C VAL A 644 -14.88 -2.98 10.76
N LEU A 645 -15.37 -1.90 10.11
CA LEU A 645 -14.63 -0.64 10.03
C LEU A 645 -14.46 0.03 11.40
N SER A 646 -15.50 -0.01 12.26
CA SER A 646 -15.42 0.63 13.58
C SER A 646 -14.62 -0.15 14.61
N ARG A 647 -14.31 -1.42 14.33
CA ARG A 647 -13.67 -2.33 15.29
C ARG A 647 -12.15 -2.25 15.30
N GLY A 648 -11.54 -1.75 14.23
CA GLY A 648 -10.09 -1.78 14.13
C GLY A 648 -9.54 -3.17 14.46
N SER A 649 -8.54 -3.25 15.30
CA SER A 649 -7.97 -4.49 15.79
C SER A 649 -8.40 -4.87 17.23
N SER A 650 -9.54 -4.33 17.71
CA SER A 650 -10.07 -4.70 19.04
C SER A 650 -10.55 -6.15 19.13
N ARG A 651 -10.86 -6.77 18.00
CA ARG A 651 -11.08 -8.23 17.80
C ARG A 651 -10.15 -8.73 16.70
N ASP A 652 -9.96 -10.04 16.61
CA ASP A 652 -9.27 -10.66 15.48
C ASP A 652 -10.08 -10.42 14.18
N ALA A 653 -9.38 -10.25 13.07
CA ALA A 653 -10.04 -9.93 11.80
C ALA A 653 -11.01 -11.03 11.36
N ILE A 654 -10.69 -12.30 11.65
CA ILE A 654 -11.60 -13.41 11.37
C ILE A 654 -12.91 -13.31 12.18
N GLU A 655 -12.84 -12.83 13.42
CA GLU A 655 -14.04 -12.64 14.26
C GLU A 655 -14.86 -11.44 13.77
N ASN A 656 -14.22 -10.38 13.28
CA ASN A 656 -14.90 -9.27 12.63
C ASN A 656 -15.65 -9.76 11.39
N PHE A 657 -15.01 -10.59 10.57
CA PHE A 657 -15.61 -11.20 9.39
C PHE A 657 -16.81 -12.08 9.75
N ARG A 658 -16.64 -13.01 10.74
CA ARG A 658 -17.71 -13.88 11.22
C ARG A 658 -18.91 -13.09 11.76
N ALA A 659 -18.67 -12.01 12.50
CA ALA A 659 -19.73 -11.15 13.02
C ALA A 659 -20.51 -10.45 11.89
N PHE A 660 -19.83 -10.07 10.82
CA PHE A 660 -20.46 -9.47 9.65
C PHE A 660 -21.21 -10.49 8.79
N ARG A 661 -20.58 -11.64 8.46
CA ARG A 661 -21.13 -12.65 7.53
C ARG A 661 -21.95 -13.75 8.19
N GLY A 662 -21.79 -13.96 9.50
CA GLY A 662 -22.43 -15.08 10.23
C GLY A 662 -21.83 -16.46 9.97
N ARG A 663 -20.69 -16.55 9.28
CA ARG A 663 -20.01 -17.80 8.91
C ARG A 663 -18.53 -17.55 8.60
N ASP A 664 -17.78 -18.63 8.41
CA ASP A 664 -16.40 -18.57 7.92
C ASP A 664 -16.30 -18.11 6.45
N PRO A 665 -15.15 -17.53 6.04
CA PRO A 665 -14.89 -17.14 4.67
C PRO A 665 -14.95 -18.32 3.69
N SER A 666 -15.39 -18.03 2.46
CA SER A 666 -15.37 -18.96 1.32
C SER A 666 -14.58 -18.40 0.16
N ILE A 667 -13.81 -19.25 -0.53
CA ILE A 667 -13.05 -18.89 -1.74
C ILE A 667 -13.98 -18.77 -2.98
N GLU A 668 -15.18 -19.33 -2.95
CA GLU A 668 -16.07 -19.38 -4.11
C GLU A 668 -16.44 -18.01 -4.67
N PRO A 669 -16.76 -16.97 -3.86
CA PRO A 669 -17.02 -15.64 -4.38
C PRO A 669 -15.84 -15.06 -5.16
N LEU A 670 -14.61 -15.24 -4.68
CA LEU A 670 -13.41 -14.79 -5.39
C LEU A 670 -13.27 -15.46 -6.76
N LEU A 671 -13.39 -16.78 -6.81
CA LEU A 671 -13.25 -17.54 -8.06
C LEU A 671 -14.34 -17.15 -9.09
N ARG A 672 -15.59 -16.92 -8.61
CA ARG A 672 -16.70 -16.43 -9.44
C ARG A 672 -16.42 -15.01 -9.95
N HIS A 673 -16.02 -14.10 -9.09
CA HIS A 673 -15.74 -12.70 -9.47
C HIS A 673 -14.57 -12.59 -10.46
N SER A 674 -13.60 -13.50 -10.36
CA SER A 674 -12.43 -13.57 -11.25
C SER A 674 -12.69 -14.32 -12.56
N GLY A 675 -13.87 -14.95 -12.74
CA GLY A 675 -14.15 -15.76 -13.92
C GLY A 675 -13.22 -16.98 -14.08
N ILE A 676 -12.73 -17.51 -12.95
CA ILE A 676 -11.90 -18.73 -12.90
C ILE A 676 -12.80 -19.97 -12.75
N LEU A 677 -13.97 -19.81 -12.11
CA LEU A 677 -15.07 -20.80 -12.07
C LEU A 677 -16.09 -20.49 -13.15
#